data_722bd3fa64e40dc8e7c72ea31477879d
#
_entry.id   722bd3fa64e40dc8e7c72ea31477879d
#
_cell.length_a   1.000
_cell.length_b   1.000
_cell.length_c   1.000
_cell.angle_alpha   90.00
_cell.angle_beta   90.00
_cell.angle_gamma   90.00
#
_symmetry.space_group_name_H-M   'P 1'
#
loop_
_entity.id
_entity.type
_entity.pdbx_description
1 polymer ?
#
loop_
_entity_poly.entity_id
_entity_poly.type
_entity_poly.pdbx_seq_one_letter_code
_entity_poly.pdbx_strand_id
1 'polypeptide(L)'
;KNSTNNNTRLTNENNLESTITNNNVTKNISSNSTINNDDNPVLEQKYSVETGTVFKINTKEKKLFNEQGDEEMVDLSSSFNPQKVEFMKAGGSYAIVFGKKLQSFACETLDIELKSAYAPSKEVYHPGQGLTAVEKIFNANALGVKKGSILHSGSDVRVKVNIVGSQDTTGLMTSQELEAMAATVISPTVDGAYQSGCHTASVWDFKAQENTPKLMKFMHKFGLITARDPKEAYHSMTDVIHKVLNDITVDDWSIIIGGDSHTRMSKGVAFGADSGTVALALATGEATMPIPESVKVTFKGKMSSHMDFRDVVHATQAQMLKQFGDNVFQGKIIEVHLGTLLADQAFTFTDWTAEMKAKASICISEDDTLIKSLEIAKSRIQIMIDKGMENDDKMLHRLIQIAEKRISEIKSGEKPALIPDNNAKYSAEVVVDLDLIDEPMIADPDVNNIDVSKRYTHDTIRPISYYNAEKKVDLGFVGSCMVHKGDVKIVAQMLRNLEKTSGKVSFKAPLVVAAPTYNIVDELKQEGDWSILQKYSGFEFDDNSPKQSARLDYENILYLERPGCNLCMGNQEKAAKGDTVLATSTRLFQGRVVEDSSEKKGESLLASTPVVVLSAILGRTPTIDEYKTAVEGIDLTKFAPPIEKAQNTSSAHF
;
A
#
# COMPACT_ATOMS: atom_id res chain seq x y z
N LYS A 1 29.36 -32.10 -3.58
CA LYS A 1 30.80 -32.16 -3.89
C LYS A 1 31.02 -31.33 -5.14
N ASN A 2 31.37 -30.08 -4.98
CA ASN A 2 32.40 -29.35 -5.71
C ASN A 2 32.49 -27.98 -5.07
N SER A 3 33.53 -27.81 -4.30
CA SER A 3 33.96 -26.55 -3.73
C SER A 3 34.64 -25.72 -4.84
N THR A 4 34.16 -24.53 -5.11
CA THR A 4 34.93 -23.53 -5.81
C THR A 4 35.30 -22.42 -4.83
N ASN A 5 36.59 -22.26 -4.62
CA ASN A 5 37.21 -21.24 -3.79
C ASN A 5 36.92 -19.84 -4.30
N ASN A 6 36.22 -19.04 -3.52
CA ASN A 6 36.17 -17.58 -3.70
C ASN A 6 37.36 -16.96 -2.96
N ASN A 7 38.35 -16.55 -3.68
CA ASN A 7 39.45 -15.75 -3.13
C ASN A 7 39.05 -14.27 -3.10
N THR A 8 38.56 -13.82 -1.97
CA THR A 8 38.39 -12.38 -1.69
C THR A 8 39.67 -11.89 -1.00
N ARG A 9 40.48 -11.09 -1.66
CA ARG A 9 41.63 -10.41 -1.05
C ARG A 9 41.18 -9.04 -0.57
N LEU A 10 41.09 -8.86 0.73
CA LEU A 10 40.91 -7.55 1.38
C LEU A 10 42.29 -6.94 1.61
N THR A 11 42.61 -5.85 0.94
CA THR A 11 43.77 -5.02 1.26
C THR A 11 43.29 -3.79 2.02
N ASN A 12 43.83 -3.64 3.23
CA ASN A 12 43.58 -2.52 4.13
C ASN A 12 44.42 -1.32 3.70
N GLU A 13 43.86 -0.45 2.87
CA GLU A 13 44.31 0.93 2.75
C GLU A 13 43.21 1.72 2.04
N ASN A 14 42.60 2.64 2.71
CA ASN A 14 41.67 3.74 2.37
C ASN A 14 41.01 3.87 0.96
N ASN A 15 41.19 2.90 0.07
CA ASN A 15 40.46 2.72 -1.17
C ASN A 15 40.06 1.25 -1.30
N LEU A 16 38.78 0.95 -1.04
CA LEU A 16 38.24 -0.40 -1.31
C LEU A 16 37.99 -0.54 -2.82
N GLU A 17 39.00 -1.02 -3.54
CA GLU A 17 38.79 -1.59 -4.87
C GLU A 17 38.50 -3.09 -4.70
N SER A 18 37.31 -3.53 -5.06
CA SER A 18 36.98 -4.96 -5.13
C SER A 18 36.76 -5.35 -6.60
N THR A 19 37.47 -6.38 -7.04
CA THR A 19 37.23 -7.00 -8.34
C THR A 19 36.25 -8.15 -8.16
N ILE A 20 35.09 -8.07 -8.78
CA ILE A 20 34.05 -9.10 -8.74
C ILE A 20 33.96 -9.76 -10.11
N THR A 21 34.26 -11.05 -10.16
CA THR A 21 33.94 -11.90 -11.32
C THR A 21 32.53 -12.47 -11.08
N ASN A 22 31.59 -12.08 -11.94
CA ASN A 22 30.20 -12.44 -11.72
C ASN A 22 29.65 -13.40 -12.78
N ASN A 23 29.08 -14.51 -12.32
CA ASN A 23 28.34 -15.44 -13.14
C ASN A 23 26.82 -15.20 -13.11
N ASN A 24 26.32 -14.09 -12.61
CA ASN A 24 24.89 -13.78 -12.64
C ASN A 24 24.60 -12.33 -12.18
N VAL A 25 24.71 -11.37 -13.08
CA VAL A 25 24.01 -10.08 -12.91
C VAL A 25 23.36 -9.71 -14.24
N THR A 26 22.09 -10.02 -14.37
CA THR A 26 21.22 -9.47 -15.41
C THR A 26 20.61 -8.17 -14.91
N LYS A 27 20.96 -7.03 -15.46
CA LYS A 27 20.20 -5.79 -15.35
C LYS A 27 19.96 -5.22 -16.74
N ASN A 28 18.67 -5.04 -17.03
CA ASN A 28 18.17 -4.35 -18.21
C ASN A 28 18.55 -2.86 -18.17
N ILE A 29 19.30 -2.41 -19.13
CA ILE A 29 19.46 -1.00 -19.43
C ILE A 29 19.03 -0.82 -20.88
N SER A 30 17.98 -0.01 -21.07
CA SER A 30 17.38 0.47 -22.32
C SER A 30 17.34 -0.50 -23.53
N SER A 31 16.13 -0.92 -23.88
CA SER A 31 15.83 -1.61 -25.13
C SER A 31 15.73 -0.59 -26.28
N ASN A 32 16.65 -0.63 -27.25
CA ASN A 32 16.41 -0.06 -28.57
C ASN A 32 15.83 -1.17 -29.45
N SER A 33 14.56 -1.05 -29.82
CA SER A 33 13.92 -1.94 -30.80
C SER A 33 14.25 -1.47 -32.22
N THR A 34 14.95 -2.28 -32.99
CA THR A 34 15.03 -2.13 -34.45
C THR A 34 13.94 -3.02 -35.08
N ILE A 35 13.03 -2.42 -35.82
CA ILE A 35 12.00 -3.13 -36.58
C ILE A 35 12.66 -3.60 -37.90
N ASN A 36 12.78 -4.90 -38.07
CA ASN A 36 13.03 -5.52 -39.37
C ASN A 36 11.71 -5.98 -39.98
N ASN A 37 11.55 -5.76 -41.30
CA ASN A 37 10.33 -5.94 -42.08
C ASN A 37 9.93 -7.41 -42.34
N ASP A 38 10.16 -8.32 -41.43
CA ASP A 38 9.61 -9.69 -41.50
C ASP A 38 8.74 -9.93 -40.27
N ASP A 39 7.53 -10.44 -40.48
CA ASP A 39 6.36 -10.53 -39.62
C ASP A 39 6.52 -11.30 -38.28
N ASN A 40 7.68 -11.20 -37.62
CA ASN A 40 7.87 -11.67 -36.25
C ASN A 40 8.84 -10.73 -35.51
N PRO A 41 8.42 -9.99 -34.48
CA PRO A 41 9.34 -9.19 -33.69
C PRO A 41 10.21 -10.10 -32.82
N VAL A 42 11.39 -10.42 -33.29
CA VAL A 42 12.45 -10.98 -32.44
C VAL A 42 12.95 -9.83 -31.56
N LEU A 43 12.57 -9.83 -30.29
CA LEU A 43 13.14 -8.96 -29.28
C LEU A 43 14.59 -9.38 -29.04
N GLU A 44 15.52 -8.80 -29.80
CA GLU A 44 16.93 -8.83 -29.43
C GLU A 44 17.11 -7.98 -28.18
N GLN A 45 17.14 -8.64 -27.02
CA GLN A 45 17.60 -8.02 -25.78
C GLN A 45 19.10 -7.79 -25.89
N LYS A 46 19.52 -6.61 -26.32
CA LYS A 46 20.92 -6.19 -26.23
C LYS A 46 21.23 -5.88 -24.76
N TYR A 47 21.93 -6.79 -24.12
CA TYR A 47 22.56 -6.51 -22.83
C TYR A 47 23.74 -5.54 -23.08
N SER A 48 23.83 -4.48 -22.29
CA SER A 48 24.96 -3.52 -22.38
C SER A 48 26.28 -4.11 -21.88
N VAL A 49 26.22 -5.32 -21.29
CA VAL A 49 27.36 -6.00 -20.69
C VAL A 49 27.28 -7.48 -20.97
N GLU A 50 28.34 -8.06 -21.51
CA GLU A 50 28.44 -9.50 -21.78
C GLU A 50 28.73 -10.29 -20.51
N THR A 51 28.22 -11.55 -20.46
CA THR A 51 28.53 -12.46 -19.37
C THR A 51 30.03 -12.71 -19.26
N GLY A 52 30.57 -12.55 -18.06
CA GLY A 52 32.01 -12.71 -17.81
C GLY A 52 32.80 -11.40 -17.82
N THR A 53 32.16 -10.26 -18.10
CA THR A 53 32.79 -8.96 -18.01
C THR A 53 33.25 -8.66 -16.58
N VAL A 54 34.48 -8.18 -16.44
CA VAL A 54 35.06 -7.78 -15.15
C VAL A 54 34.85 -6.27 -14.95
N PHE A 55 34.44 -5.88 -13.76
CA PHE A 55 34.22 -4.50 -13.39
C PHE A 55 34.99 -4.09 -12.15
N LYS A 56 35.29 -2.82 -12.04
CA LYS A 56 35.72 -2.17 -10.80
C LYS A 56 34.56 -1.35 -10.21
N ILE A 57 34.24 -1.61 -8.94
CA ILE A 57 33.25 -0.81 -8.20
C ILE A 57 33.98 0.16 -7.30
N ASN A 58 33.79 1.45 -7.54
CA ASN A 58 34.19 2.49 -6.62
C ASN A 58 33.03 2.81 -5.67
N THR A 59 33.08 2.26 -4.46
CA THR A 59 32.03 2.43 -3.44
C THR A 59 31.97 3.84 -2.87
N LYS A 60 33.08 4.61 -2.94
CA LYS A 60 33.14 6.01 -2.48
C LYS A 60 32.43 6.93 -3.48
N GLU A 61 32.70 6.75 -4.75
CA GLU A 61 32.06 7.51 -5.85
C GLU A 61 30.70 6.94 -6.23
N LYS A 62 30.40 5.72 -5.78
CA LYS A 62 29.16 4.99 -6.13
C LYS A 62 29.04 4.74 -7.64
N LYS A 63 30.14 4.34 -8.24
CA LYS A 63 30.24 4.14 -9.69
C LYS A 63 30.80 2.77 -10.06
N LEU A 64 30.39 2.29 -11.21
CA LEU A 64 30.89 1.07 -11.83
C LEU A 64 31.76 1.46 -13.01
N PHE A 65 32.98 0.96 -13.05
CA PHE A 65 33.94 1.19 -14.11
C PHE A 65 34.26 -0.10 -14.85
N ASN A 66 34.79 0.02 -16.06
CA ASN A 66 35.39 -1.10 -16.79
C ASN A 66 36.55 -1.74 -16.00
N GLU A 67 37.10 -2.84 -16.50
CA GLU A 67 38.19 -3.56 -15.84
C GLU A 67 39.44 -2.68 -15.63
N GLN A 68 39.73 -1.77 -16.54
CA GLN A 68 40.84 -0.84 -16.45
C GLN A 68 40.59 0.25 -15.41
N GLY A 69 39.35 0.63 -15.21
CA GLY A 69 38.94 1.66 -14.23
C GLY A 69 38.98 3.08 -14.80
N ASP A 70 39.08 3.22 -16.13
CA ASP A 70 39.19 4.50 -16.84
C ASP A 70 37.86 4.94 -17.50
N GLU A 71 36.90 4.04 -17.66
CA GLU A 71 35.59 4.34 -18.25
C GLU A 71 34.47 4.07 -17.24
N GLU A 72 33.64 5.07 -16.95
CA GLU A 72 32.43 4.94 -16.15
C GLU A 72 31.34 4.24 -16.96
N MET A 73 30.89 3.07 -16.48
CA MET A 73 29.85 2.30 -17.13
C MET A 73 28.46 2.57 -16.54
N VAL A 74 28.38 2.75 -15.23
CA VAL A 74 27.10 2.95 -14.53
C VAL A 74 27.29 3.83 -13.30
N ASP A 75 26.44 4.84 -13.14
CA ASP A 75 26.27 5.56 -11.88
C ASP A 75 25.32 4.77 -10.96
N LEU A 76 25.84 4.30 -9.85
CA LEU A 76 25.10 3.53 -8.84
C LEU A 76 24.52 4.40 -7.73
N SER A 77 24.63 5.73 -7.80
CA SER A 77 24.24 6.66 -6.73
C SER A 77 22.79 6.47 -6.31
N SER A 78 21.90 6.22 -7.25
CA SER A 78 20.48 5.93 -6.99
C SER A 78 20.22 4.58 -6.30
N SER A 79 21.14 3.63 -6.45
CA SER A 79 21.04 2.27 -5.88
C SER A 79 21.67 2.17 -4.50
N PHE A 80 22.55 3.10 -4.14
CA PHE A 80 23.24 3.16 -2.84
C PHE A 80 22.51 4.10 -1.89
N ASN A 81 21.37 3.65 -1.35
CA ASN A 81 20.76 4.39 -0.25
C ASN A 81 21.60 4.26 1.03
N PRO A 82 21.47 5.19 2.00
CA PRO A 82 22.28 5.20 3.22
C PRO A 82 22.19 3.92 4.02
N GLN A 83 21.01 3.32 4.12
CA GLN A 83 20.79 2.07 4.82
C GLN A 83 21.58 0.91 4.19
N LYS A 84 21.56 0.79 2.86
CA LYS A 84 22.34 -0.23 2.16
C LYS A 84 23.84 -0.04 2.36
N VAL A 85 24.32 1.21 2.34
CA VAL A 85 25.72 1.53 2.62
C VAL A 85 26.09 1.20 4.07
N GLU A 86 25.22 1.49 5.03
CA GLU A 86 25.38 1.13 6.43
C GLU A 86 25.47 -0.38 6.60
N PHE A 87 24.59 -1.14 5.96
CA PHE A 87 24.63 -2.61 5.97
C PHE A 87 25.89 -3.17 5.35
N MET A 88 26.32 -2.63 4.22
CA MET A 88 27.55 -3.06 3.56
C MET A 88 28.79 -2.82 4.45
N LYS A 89 28.88 -1.63 5.08
CA LYS A 89 29.98 -1.30 6.00
C LYS A 89 30.01 -2.17 7.24
N ALA A 90 28.87 -2.58 7.75
CA ALA A 90 28.74 -3.43 8.91
C ALA A 90 28.95 -4.92 8.60
N GLY A 91 28.97 -5.32 7.32
CA GLY A 91 29.01 -6.72 6.91
C GLY A 91 27.63 -7.39 6.84
N GLY A 92 26.56 -6.59 6.73
CA GLY A 92 25.19 -7.03 6.60
C GLY A 92 24.26 -6.53 7.72
N SER A 93 22.96 -6.72 7.54
CA SER A 93 21.94 -6.29 8.51
C SER A 93 22.09 -6.96 9.89
N TYR A 94 22.49 -8.21 9.92
CA TYR A 94 22.71 -8.96 11.18
C TYR A 94 23.81 -8.35 12.02
N ALA A 95 24.93 -7.98 11.41
CA ALA A 95 26.04 -7.33 12.10
C ALA A 95 25.61 -6.01 12.76
N ILE A 96 24.72 -5.24 12.11
CA ILE A 96 24.15 -4.01 12.70
C ILE A 96 23.30 -4.33 13.93
N VAL A 97 22.40 -5.32 13.84
CA VAL A 97 21.53 -5.69 14.98
C VAL A 97 22.36 -6.18 16.16
N PHE A 98 23.32 -7.07 15.92
CA PHE A 98 24.22 -7.54 16.97
C PHE A 98 25.07 -6.41 17.56
N GLY A 99 25.66 -5.59 16.71
CA GLY A 99 26.48 -4.46 17.13
C GLY A 99 25.68 -3.45 17.99
N LYS A 100 24.45 -3.13 17.61
CA LYS A 100 23.56 -2.25 18.39
C LYS A 100 23.19 -2.87 19.74
N LYS A 101 22.83 -4.17 19.78
CA LYS A 101 22.53 -4.86 21.04
C LYS A 101 23.72 -4.90 21.99
N LEU A 102 24.91 -5.22 21.47
CA LEU A 102 26.15 -5.24 22.26
C LEU A 102 26.51 -3.84 22.77
N GLN A 103 26.36 -2.81 21.92
CA GLN A 103 26.62 -1.44 22.29
C GLN A 103 25.63 -0.96 23.38
N SER A 104 24.33 -1.24 23.22
CA SER A 104 23.33 -0.90 24.24
C SER A 104 23.63 -1.56 25.57
N PHE A 105 23.92 -2.85 25.55
CA PHE A 105 24.29 -3.61 26.76
C PHE A 105 25.56 -3.06 27.43
N ALA A 106 26.58 -2.74 26.64
CA ALA A 106 27.81 -2.16 27.16
C ALA A 106 27.59 -0.78 27.76
N CYS A 107 26.83 0.09 27.10
CA CYS A 107 26.51 1.43 27.59
C CYS A 107 25.68 1.39 28.89
N GLU A 108 24.69 0.50 28.95
CA GLU A 108 23.87 0.29 30.14
C GLU A 108 24.72 -0.25 31.31
N THR A 109 25.60 -1.23 31.04
CA THR A 109 26.49 -1.83 32.06
C THR A 109 27.53 -0.83 32.60
N LEU A 110 28.00 0.08 31.75
CA LEU A 110 29.03 1.04 32.06
C LEU A 110 28.47 2.41 32.50
N ASP A 111 27.16 2.56 32.54
CA ASP A 111 26.45 3.83 32.82
C ASP A 111 26.97 5.01 31.96
N ILE A 112 27.12 4.74 30.66
CA ILE A 112 27.55 5.75 29.68
C ILE A 112 26.47 5.99 28.63
N GLU A 113 26.42 7.22 28.12
CA GLU A 113 25.46 7.60 27.10
C GLU A 113 25.68 6.81 25.80
N LEU A 114 24.61 6.22 25.26
CA LEU A 114 24.63 5.53 23.98
C LEU A 114 24.86 6.52 22.83
N LYS A 115 26.07 6.57 22.30
CA LYS A 115 26.40 7.36 21.11
C LYS A 115 26.06 6.52 19.86
N SER A 116 25.23 7.10 18.98
CA SER A 116 24.94 6.45 17.70
C SER A 116 26.22 6.31 16.88
N ALA A 117 26.60 5.08 16.56
CA ALA A 117 27.72 4.81 15.64
C ALA A 117 27.37 5.21 14.18
N TYR A 118 26.12 5.39 13.90
CA TYR A 118 25.56 5.62 12.57
C TYR A 118 24.82 6.94 12.54
N ALA A 119 25.57 8.03 12.51
CA ALA A 119 25.02 9.36 12.27
C ALA A 119 24.44 9.44 10.84
N PRO A 120 23.43 10.30 10.61
CA PRO A 120 22.97 10.57 9.25
C PRO A 120 24.15 10.95 8.37
N SER A 121 24.24 10.33 7.18
CA SER A 121 25.36 10.59 6.27
C SER A 121 25.22 11.93 5.55
N LYS A 122 24.04 12.53 5.60
CA LYS A 122 23.71 13.80 4.95
C LYS A 122 22.58 14.49 5.67
N GLU A 123 22.82 15.71 6.13
CA GLU A 123 21.80 16.62 6.65
C GLU A 123 21.59 17.77 5.65
N VAL A 124 20.34 18.03 5.26
CA VAL A 124 19.95 19.14 4.41
C VAL A 124 19.15 20.12 5.27
N TYR A 125 19.58 21.36 5.29
CA TYR A 125 18.95 22.42 6.05
C TYR A 125 18.74 23.65 5.16
N HIS A 126 17.51 24.16 5.17
CA HIS A 126 17.12 25.37 4.43
C HIS A 126 16.66 26.45 5.43
N PRO A 127 17.51 27.43 5.77
CA PRO A 127 17.17 28.48 6.72
C PRO A 127 15.92 29.25 6.31
N GLY A 128 14.95 29.40 7.23
CA GLY A 128 13.72 30.15 7.00
C GLY A 128 12.67 29.45 6.14
N GLN A 129 12.93 28.23 5.67
CA GLN A 129 11.91 27.40 5.02
C GLN A 129 11.12 26.63 6.08
N GLY A 130 9.79 26.65 5.96
CA GLY A 130 8.91 25.81 6.76
C GLY A 130 8.92 24.36 6.31
N LEU A 131 8.44 23.49 7.18
CA LEU A 131 8.41 22.04 6.99
C LEU A 131 7.09 21.59 6.33
N THR A 132 7.19 20.70 5.38
CA THR A 132 6.04 19.90 4.92
C THR A 132 5.56 18.99 6.06
N ALA A 133 4.34 18.45 5.96
CA ALA A 133 3.84 17.55 6.98
C ALA A 133 4.71 16.29 7.11
N VAL A 134 5.22 15.78 6.00
CA VAL A 134 6.16 14.64 5.98
C VAL A 134 7.46 14.99 6.68
N GLU A 135 8.06 16.14 6.38
CA GLU A 135 9.29 16.58 7.05
C GLU A 135 9.08 16.71 8.56
N LYS A 136 7.90 17.17 9.01
CA LYS A 136 7.54 17.21 10.45
C LYS A 136 7.52 15.82 11.08
N ILE A 137 6.90 14.81 10.40
CA ILE A 137 6.90 13.42 10.88
C ILE A 137 8.33 12.90 11.01
N PHE A 138 9.15 13.10 9.99
CA PHE A 138 10.54 12.64 10.01
C PHE A 138 11.35 13.29 11.12
N ASN A 139 11.23 14.61 11.29
CA ASN A 139 11.92 15.32 12.38
C ASN A 139 11.46 14.87 13.77
N ALA A 140 10.16 14.58 13.95
CA ALA A 140 9.62 14.10 15.22
C ALA A 140 10.12 12.69 15.59
N ASN A 141 10.43 11.85 14.59
CA ASN A 141 10.88 10.48 14.77
C ASN A 141 12.40 10.30 14.55
N ALA A 142 13.14 11.37 14.25
CA ALA A 142 14.56 11.31 13.95
C ALA A 142 15.38 10.83 15.15
N LEU A 143 16.29 9.90 14.91
CA LEU A 143 17.17 9.33 15.93
C LEU A 143 18.63 9.70 15.66
N GLY A 144 19.35 10.05 16.73
CA GLY A 144 20.76 10.36 16.66
C GLY A 144 21.11 11.72 16.03
N VAL A 145 20.11 12.59 15.81
CA VAL A 145 20.32 13.96 15.34
C VAL A 145 20.53 14.91 16.52
N LYS A 146 21.28 15.98 16.29
CA LYS A 146 21.50 17.01 17.31
C LYS A 146 20.18 17.65 17.71
N LYS A 147 19.96 17.85 19.02
CA LYS A 147 18.75 18.49 19.53
C LYS A 147 18.56 19.88 18.90
N GLY A 148 17.37 20.09 18.31
CA GLY A 148 17.02 21.33 17.61
C GLY A 148 17.46 21.39 16.15
N SER A 149 18.08 20.34 15.60
CA SER A 149 18.28 20.23 14.15
C SER A 149 16.93 20.16 13.44
N ILE A 150 16.82 20.85 12.31
CA ILE A 150 15.67 20.81 11.40
C ILE A 150 16.18 20.21 10.10
N LEU A 151 15.60 19.07 9.72
CA LEU A 151 16.00 18.34 8.53
C LEU A 151 14.95 18.50 7.44
N HIS A 152 15.38 18.77 6.23
CA HIS A 152 14.56 18.88 5.03
C HIS A 152 14.73 17.68 4.10
N SER A 153 13.89 17.61 3.07
CA SER A 153 13.93 16.61 2.01
C SER A 153 15.35 16.48 1.43
N GLY A 154 15.77 15.23 1.19
CA GLY A 154 17.13 14.89 0.78
C GLY A 154 18.09 14.63 1.94
N SER A 155 17.71 14.87 3.20
CA SER A 155 18.47 14.40 4.36
C SER A 155 18.34 12.89 4.51
N ASP A 156 19.42 12.22 4.86
CA ASP A 156 19.41 10.81 5.26
C ASP A 156 19.21 10.73 6.77
N VAL A 157 18.17 10.06 7.20
CA VAL A 157 17.80 10.03 8.62
C VAL A 157 17.47 8.62 9.10
N ARG A 158 17.89 8.31 10.32
CA ARG A 158 17.41 7.16 11.05
C ARG A 158 16.20 7.58 11.87
N VAL A 159 15.12 6.83 11.75
CA VAL A 159 13.83 7.15 12.38
C VAL A 159 13.31 6.00 13.23
N LYS A 160 12.56 6.33 14.28
CA LYS A 160 11.71 5.39 14.98
C LYS A 160 10.62 4.88 14.03
N VAL A 161 10.35 3.57 14.05
CA VAL A 161 9.22 2.94 13.38
C VAL A 161 8.16 2.62 14.44
N ASN A 162 6.94 3.12 14.23
CA ASN A 162 5.84 2.96 15.18
C ASN A 162 5.03 1.69 14.93
N ILE A 163 4.68 1.45 13.67
CA ILE A 163 3.82 0.32 13.28
C ILE A 163 4.55 -0.51 12.22
N VAL A 164 4.46 -1.83 12.37
CA VAL A 164 5.04 -2.77 11.41
C VAL A 164 4.00 -3.77 10.95
N GLY A 165 3.89 -3.96 9.63
CA GLY A 165 2.99 -4.93 9.02
C GLY A 165 3.73 -5.96 8.20
N SER A 166 3.24 -7.20 8.21
CA SER A 166 3.69 -8.27 7.33
C SER A 166 2.48 -9.03 6.80
N GLN A 167 2.63 -9.71 5.68
CA GLN A 167 1.59 -10.52 5.08
C GLN A 167 2.17 -11.89 4.67
N ASP A 168 1.30 -12.80 4.29
CA ASP A 168 1.64 -14.21 4.13
C ASP A 168 2.66 -14.53 3.02
N THR A 169 2.77 -13.71 1.98
CA THR A 169 3.80 -13.94 0.93
C THR A 169 5.20 -13.51 1.36
N THR A 170 5.33 -12.68 2.41
CA THR A 170 6.62 -12.20 2.95
C THR A 170 6.86 -12.67 4.40
N GLY A 171 5.83 -13.06 5.14
CA GLY A 171 5.90 -13.33 6.58
C GLY A 171 6.84 -14.45 6.97
N LEU A 172 6.90 -15.54 6.19
CA LEU A 172 7.85 -16.63 6.46
C LEU A 172 9.29 -16.20 6.25
N MET A 173 9.57 -15.38 5.23
CA MET A 173 10.90 -14.79 5.03
C MET A 173 11.24 -13.81 6.15
N THR A 174 10.29 -12.98 6.58
CA THR A 174 10.45 -12.09 7.73
C THR A 174 10.77 -12.86 9.01
N SER A 175 10.09 -14.00 9.24
CA SER A 175 10.39 -14.90 10.37
C SER A 175 11.81 -15.47 10.31
N GLN A 176 12.24 -15.93 9.14
CA GLN A 176 13.59 -16.46 8.93
C GLN A 176 14.66 -15.40 9.14
N GLU A 177 14.44 -14.18 8.66
CA GLU A 177 15.33 -13.04 8.87
C GLU A 177 15.45 -12.68 10.36
N LEU A 178 14.34 -12.66 11.11
CA LEU A 178 14.38 -12.44 12.57
C LEU A 178 15.13 -13.54 13.30
N GLU A 179 14.94 -14.80 12.91
CA GLU A 179 15.69 -15.94 13.48
C GLU A 179 17.20 -15.84 13.18
N ALA A 180 17.55 -15.47 11.96
CA ALA A 180 18.94 -15.27 11.56
C ALA A 180 19.58 -14.07 12.28
N MET A 181 18.79 -13.04 12.64
CA MET A 181 19.22 -11.95 13.52
C MET A 181 19.26 -12.34 15.00
N ALA A 182 19.01 -13.60 15.36
CA ALA A 182 18.85 -14.07 16.74
C ALA A 182 17.88 -13.21 17.56
N ALA A 183 16.86 -12.64 16.91
CA ALA A 183 15.81 -11.92 17.60
C ALA A 183 14.92 -12.90 18.35
N THR A 184 14.65 -12.65 19.62
CA THR A 184 13.76 -13.46 20.46
C THR A 184 12.43 -12.77 20.73
N VAL A 185 12.43 -11.44 20.64
CA VAL A 185 11.26 -10.56 20.80
C VAL A 185 11.37 -9.42 19.80
N ILE A 186 10.27 -8.78 19.50
CA ILE A 186 10.29 -7.52 18.74
C ILE A 186 10.76 -6.36 19.62
N SER A 187 11.18 -5.28 18.99
CA SER A 187 11.60 -4.08 19.72
C SER A 187 10.44 -3.50 20.54
N PRO A 188 10.65 -3.16 21.82
CA PRO A 188 9.63 -2.52 22.65
C PRO A 188 9.26 -1.10 22.18
N THR A 189 10.03 -0.53 21.25
CA THR A 189 9.75 0.80 20.67
C THR A 189 8.74 0.72 19.52
N VAL A 190 8.39 -0.47 19.03
CA VAL A 190 7.31 -0.70 18.07
C VAL A 190 5.99 -0.66 18.82
N ASP A 191 5.12 0.28 18.47
CA ASP A 191 3.83 0.49 19.14
C ASP A 191 2.81 -0.58 18.76
N GLY A 192 2.83 -1.06 17.49
CA GLY A 192 1.97 -2.12 16.98
C GLY A 192 2.61 -2.95 15.87
N ALA A 193 2.38 -4.25 15.87
CA ALA A 193 2.87 -5.15 14.83
C ALA A 193 1.82 -6.20 14.48
N TYR A 194 1.55 -6.38 13.18
CA TYR A 194 0.51 -7.27 12.66
C TYR A 194 1.03 -8.14 11.52
N GLN A 195 0.61 -9.41 11.51
CA GLN A 195 0.81 -10.35 10.42
C GLN A 195 -0.53 -10.77 9.83
N SER A 196 -0.73 -10.59 8.54
CA SER A 196 -1.93 -10.98 7.81
C SER A 196 -1.70 -12.22 6.95
N GLY A 197 -2.77 -12.97 6.69
CA GLY A 197 -2.88 -14.03 5.67
C GLY A 197 -3.75 -13.65 4.48
N CYS A 198 -3.97 -12.35 4.23
CA CYS A 198 -4.96 -11.87 3.25
C CYS A 198 -4.66 -12.22 1.79
N HIS A 199 -3.41 -12.48 1.45
CA HIS A 199 -3.01 -12.82 0.08
C HIS A 199 -3.27 -14.28 -0.28
N THR A 200 -3.56 -15.12 0.71
CA THR A 200 -3.93 -16.52 0.52
C THR A 200 -5.32 -16.85 1.06
N ALA A 201 -6.16 -15.82 1.29
CA ALA A 201 -7.49 -15.96 1.87
C ALA A 201 -8.40 -16.95 1.12
N SER A 202 -8.32 -16.97 -0.20
CA SER A 202 -9.09 -17.87 -1.07
C SER A 202 -8.27 -19.06 -1.59
N VAL A 203 -6.98 -19.15 -1.28
CA VAL A 203 -6.14 -20.24 -1.77
C VAL A 203 -6.35 -21.47 -0.92
N TRP A 204 -6.79 -22.50 -1.60
CA TRP A 204 -6.97 -23.82 -1.06
C TRP A 204 -5.91 -24.78 -1.62
N ASP A 205 -4.67 -24.32 -1.71
CA ASP A 205 -3.59 -25.19 -2.11
C ASP A 205 -2.84 -25.80 -0.92
N PHE A 206 -2.10 -26.84 -1.20
CA PHE A 206 -1.31 -27.57 -0.20
C PHE A 206 -0.24 -26.67 0.46
N LYS A 207 0.31 -25.70 -0.27
CA LYS A 207 1.31 -24.77 0.26
C LYS A 207 0.72 -23.80 1.28
N ALA A 208 -0.49 -23.30 1.02
CA ALA A 208 -1.16 -22.41 1.96
C ALA A 208 -1.46 -23.15 3.27
N GLN A 209 -1.96 -24.39 3.20
CA GLN A 209 -2.18 -25.22 4.37
C GLN A 209 -0.90 -25.48 5.18
N GLU A 210 0.23 -25.72 4.51
CA GLU A 210 1.53 -25.93 5.14
C GLU A 210 2.10 -24.65 5.78
N ASN A 211 1.88 -23.50 5.16
CA ASN A 211 2.49 -22.23 5.58
C ASN A 211 1.73 -21.56 6.73
N THR A 212 0.43 -21.72 6.81
CA THR A 212 -0.39 -21.09 7.85
C THR A 212 0.03 -21.44 9.28
N PRO A 213 0.26 -22.72 9.64
CA PRO A 213 0.78 -23.07 10.97
C PRO A 213 2.14 -22.43 11.26
N LYS A 214 3.00 -22.28 10.25
CA LYS A 214 4.31 -21.62 10.41
C LYS A 214 4.15 -20.11 10.67
N LEU A 215 3.23 -19.46 9.98
CA LEU A 215 2.88 -18.04 10.21
C LEU A 215 2.27 -17.85 11.61
N MET A 216 1.36 -18.72 12.03
CA MET A 216 0.79 -18.69 13.39
C MET A 216 1.89 -18.82 14.45
N LYS A 217 2.81 -19.77 14.28
CA LYS A 217 3.96 -19.93 15.18
C LYS A 217 4.83 -18.67 15.21
N PHE A 218 5.03 -18.02 14.05
CA PHE A 218 5.77 -16.76 13.98
C PHE A 218 5.06 -15.66 14.79
N MET A 219 3.74 -15.48 14.59
CA MET A 219 2.95 -14.48 15.29
C MET A 219 3.03 -14.66 16.81
N HIS A 220 2.82 -15.88 17.30
CA HIS A 220 2.90 -16.19 18.73
C HIS A 220 4.30 -16.02 19.30
N LYS A 221 5.32 -16.50 18.58
CA LYS A 221 6.72 -16.41 19.04
C LYS A 221 7.17 -14.98 19.28
N PHE A 222 6.73 -14.05 18.43
CA PHE A 222 7.15 -12.64 18.47
C PHE A 222 6.12 -11.69 19.07
N GLY A 223 5.02 -12.18 19.61
CA GLY A 223 4.01 -11.36 20.26
C GLY A 223 3.29 -10.40 19.31
N LEU A 224 3.12 -10.78 18.03
CA LEU A 224 2.38 -9.97 17.07
C LEU A 224 0.88 -10.02 17.37
N ILE A 225 0.14 -8.99 16.92
CA ILE A 225 -1.33 -9.02 16.93
C ILE A 225 -1.78 -10.26 16.17
N THR A 226 -2.58 -11.10 16.81
CA THR A 226 -2.92 -12.43 16.30
C THR A 226 -4.20 -12.41 15.47
N ALA A 227 -4.47 -13.59 14.91
CA ALA A 227 -5.73 -13.88 14.26
C ALA A 227 -6.91 -13.83 15.25
N ARG A 228 -8.10 -13.56 14.71
CA ARG A 228 -9.36 -13.41 15.44
C ARG A 228 -9.74 -14.61 16.36
N ASP A 229 -9.34 -15.82 15.98
CA ASP A 229 -9.44 -17.02 16.81
C ASP A 229 -8.19 -17.89 16.64
N PRO A 230 -7.34 -18.00 17.67
CA PRO A 230 -6.14 -18.85 17.61
C PRO A 230 -6.44 -20.34 17.40
N LYS A 231 -7.68 -20.78 17.66
CA LYS A 231 -8.11 -22.20 17.49
C LYS A 231 -8.59 -22.49 16.06
N GLU A 232 -9.11 -21.46 15.39
CA GLU A 232 -9.59 -21.54 14.00
C GLU A 232 -8.57 -20.98 13.01
N ALA A 233 -7.34 -21.24 13.25
CA ALA A 233 -6.13 -20.63 12.77
C ALA A 233 -6.09 -20.21 11.29
N TYR A 234 -6.68 -20.98 10.39
CA TYR A 234 -6.56 -20.69 8.96
C TYR A 234 -7.44 -19.54 8.49
N HIS A 235 -8.65 -19.46 8.98
CA HIS A 235 -9.68 -18.58 8.46
C HIS A 235 -9.73 -17.23 9.15
N SER A 236 -9.09 -17.10 10.30
CA SER A 236 -9.17 -15.91 11.14
C SER A 236 -8.08 -14.85 10.85
N MET A 237 -7.11 -15.14 9.96
CA MET A 237 -5.99 -14.24 9.62
C MET A 237 -6.18 -13.50 8.29
N THR A 238 -7.32 -13.62 7.63
CA THR A 238 -7.46 -13.18 6.24
C THR A 238 -7.81 -11.71 6.07
N ASP A 239 -8.03 -11.00 7.16
CA ASP A 239 -8.27 -9.55 7.15
C ASP A 239 -7.19 -8.82 6.34
N VAL A 240 -7.60 -7.91 5.45
CA VAL A 240 -6.68 -7.16 4.60
C VAL A 240 -5.69 -6.38 5.47
N ILE A 241 -4.40 -6.70 5.32
CA ILE A 241 -3.31 -6.11 6.11
C ILE A 241 -3.44 -4.60 6.24
N HIS A 242 -3.70 -3.90 5.15
CA HIS A 242 -3.74 -2.44 5.10
C HIS A 242 -4.88 -1.86 5.94
N LYS A 243 -6.02 -2.56 6.02
CA LYS A 243 -7.15 -2.11 6.84
C LYS A 243 -6.85 -2.26 8.32
N VAL A 244 -6.27 -3.38 8.72
CA VAL A 244 -5.84 -3.57 10.10
C VAL A 244 -4.74 -2.58 10.48
N LEU A 245 -3.74 -2.36 9.61
CA LEU A 245 -2.71 -1.35 9.85
C LEU A 245 -3.30 0.06 9.95
N ASN A 246 -4.31 0.39 9.12
CA ASN A 246 -4.98 1.69 9.21
C ASN A 246 -5.75 1.85 10.54
N ASP A 247 -6.36 0.77 11.06
CA ASP A 247 -7.04 0.80 12.35
C ASP A 247 -6.05 0.93 13.52
N ILE A 248 -4.94 0.17 13.50
CA ILE A 248 -3.95 0.21 14.59
C ILE A 248 -2.96 1.39 14.50
N THR A 249 -2.97 2.17 13.41
CA THR A 249 -2.25 3.44 13.35
C THR A 249 -3.09 4.51 14.05
N VAL A 250 -2.74 4.83 15.28
CA VAL A 250 -3.52 5.70 16.18
C VAL A 250 -2.82 7.03 16.50
N ASP A 251 -1.79 7.37 15.74
CA ASP A 251 -1.11 8.66 15.80
C ASP A 251 -0.73 9.09 14.38
N ASP A 252 -1.16 10.29 13.98
CA ASP A 252 -0.88 10.90 12.68
C ASP A 252 0.59 11.31 12.48
N TRP A 253 1.41 11.21 13.53
CA TRP A 253 2.87 11.40 13.49
C TRP A 253 3.66 10.10 13.33
N SER A 254 2.99 8.98 13.12
CA SER A 254 3.62 7.66 13.03
C SER A 254 4.37 7.44 11.72
N ILE A 255 5.46 6.65 11.79
CA ILE A 255 6.13 6.03 10.65
C ILE A 255 5.78 4.54 10.63
N ILE A 256 5.29 4.07 9.50
CA ILE A 256 4.79 2.71 9.30
C ILE A 256 5.66 2.01 8.24
N ILE A 257 6.07 0.77 8.51
CA ILE A 257 6.74 -0.10 7.54
C ILE A 257 5.90 -1.35 7.32
N GLY A 258 5.61 -1.67 6.08
CA GLY A 258 4.83 -2.86 5.75
C GLY A 258 5.40 -3.68 4.60
N GLY A 259 5.21 -4.99 4.67
CA GLY A 259 5.71 -5.96 3.69
C GLY A 259 4.88 -6.03 2.40
N ASP A 260 4.22 -4.95 2.03
CA ASP A 260 3.44 -4.84 0.79
C ASP A 260 3.61 -3.45 0.17
N SER A 261 3.61 -3.39 -1.17
CA SER A 261 3.78 -2.14 -1.92
C SER A 261 2.63 -1.15 -1.72
N HIS A 262 1.43 -1.62 -1.33
CA HIS A 262 0.27 -0.81 -0.99
C HIS A 262 0.21 -0.43 0.50
N THR A 263 1.29 -0.55 1.23
CA THR A 263 1.39 -0.01 2.59
C THR A 263 1.39 1.51 2.51
N ARG A 264 0.17 2.09 2.51
CA ARG A 264 -0.12 3.52 2.40
C ARG A 264 -1.26 3.83 3.36
N MET A 265 -0.95 4.52 4.45
CA MET A 265 -1.97 4.79 5.48
C MET A 265 -2.55 6.19 5.33
N SER A 266 -3.74 6.39 5.84
CA SER A 266 -4.39 7.71 5.91
C SER A 266 -3.96 8.51 7.14
N LYS A 267 -3.33 7.87 8.11
CA LYS A 267 -2.73 8.49 9.31
C LYS A 267 -1.26 8.12 9.35
N GLY A 268 -0.39 9.10 9.60
CA GLY A 268 1.05 8.89 9.54
C GLY A 268 1.58 8.69 8.11
N VAL A 269 2.85 8.38 7.98
CA VAL A 269 3.51 8.07 6.70
C VAL A 269 3.93 6.61 6.65
N ALA A 270 3.52 5.91 5.59
CA ALA A 270 3.69 4.47 5.45
C ALA A 270 4.48 4.09 4.20
N PHE A 271 5.40 3.15 4.35
CA PHE A 271 6.28 2.68 3.29
C PHE A 271 6.16 1.17 3.10
N GLY A 272 5.96 0.75 1.85
CA GLY A 272 6.15 -0.63 1.45
C GLY A 272 7.62 -1.03 1.46
N ALA A 273 7.92 -2.21 1.98
CA ALA A 273 9.28 -2.70 2.18
C ALA A 273 9.40 -4.22 1.91
N ASP A 274 10.62 -4.67 1.69
CA ASP A 274 10.95 -6.09 1.62
C ASP A 274 10.96 -6.76 3.01
N SER A 275 11.00 -8.10 3.04
CA SER A 275 10.97 -8.89 4.27
C SER A 275 12.14 -8.59 5.22
N GLY A 276 13.33 -8.32 4.68
CA GLY A 276 14.51 -7.97 5.48
C GLY A 276 14.36 -6.62 6.18
N THR A 277 13.83 -5.62 5.49
CA THR A 277 13.53 -4.30 6.07
C THR A 277 12.43 -4.39 7.13
N VAL A 278 11.37 -5.19 6.88
CA VAL A 278 10.32 -5.46 7.87
C VAL A 278 10.88 -6.15 9.10
N ALA A 279 11.70 -7.18 8.92
CA ALA A 279 12.36 -7.89 10.02
C ALA A 279 13.28 -6.96 10.83
N LEU A 280 14.05 -6.11 10.16
CA LEU A 280 14.91 -5.12 10.82
C LEU A 280 14.08 -4.13 11.64
N ALA A 281 12.99 -3.61 11.07
CA ALA A 281 12.08 -2.71 11.78
C ALA A 281 11.47 -3.38 13.02
N LEU A 282 11.05 -4.65 12.91
CA LEU A 282 10.57 -5.44 14.06
C LEU A 282 11.67 -5.61 15.13
N ALA A 283 12.89 -5.99 14.72
CA ALA A 283 13.97 -6.30 15.65
C ALA A 283 14.54 -5.06 16.36
N THR A 284 14.55 -3.90 15.70
CA THR A 284 15.23 -2.69 16.20
C THR A 284 14.26 -1.55 16.52
N GLY A 285 13.07 -1.54 15.96
CA GLY A 285 12.14 -0.40 16.02
C GLY A 285 12.59 0.79 15.19
N GLU A 286 13.52 0.61 14.24
CA GLU A 286 14.15 1.68 13.49
C GLU A 286 14.20 1.38 12.00
N ALA A 287 14.24 2.44 11.19
CA ALA A 287 14.58 2.39 9.78
C ALA A 287 15.49 3.56 9.41
N THR A 288 16.32 3.39 8.37
CA THR A 288 17.16 4.47 7.82
C THR A 288 16.73 4.73 6.38
N MET A 289 16.39 5.96 6.07
CA MET A 289 15.93 6.35 4.74
C MET A 289 16.15 7.84 4.48
N PRO A 290 16.27 8.28 3.22
CA PRO A 290 16.23 9.70 2.92
C PRO A 290 14.82 10.24 3.15
N ILE A 291 14.71 11.49 3.61
CA ILE A 291 13.45 12.23 3.62
C ILE A 291 13.08 12.53 2.15
N PRO A 292 11.99 11.97 1.62
CA PRO A 292 11.62 12.21 0.23
C PRO A 292 11.05 13.62 0.03
N GLU A 293 11.12 14.12 -1.19
CA GLU A 293 10.37 15.32 -1.57
C GLU A 293 8.87 15.07 -1.52
N SER A 294 8.11 16.12 -1.22
CA SER A 294 6.64 16.08 -1.22
C SER A 294 6.04 16.82 -2.42
N VAL A 295 4.93 16.28 -2.91
CA VAL A 295 4.00 16.94 -3.84
C VAL A 295 2.70 17.20 -3.10
N LYS A 296 2.23 18.45 -3.15
CA LYS A 296 0.96 18.84 -2.55
C LYS A 296 -0.19 18.59 -3.52
N VAL A 297 -1.25 17.94 -3.05
CA VAL A 297 -2.51 17.76 -3.79
C VAL A 297 -3.62 18.48 -3.05
N THR A 298 -4.31 19.38 -3.76
CA THR A 298 -5.47 20.11 -3.24
C THR A 298 -6.63 20.00 -4.22
N PHE A 299 -7.85 20.16 -3.71
CA PHE A 299 -9.06 20.10 -4.48
C PHE A 299 -9.72 21.47 -4.53
N LYS A 300 -10.33 21.81 -5.66
CA LYS A 300 -11.21 22.97 -5.82
C LYS A 300 -12.52 22.53 -6.45
N GLY A 301 -13.57 23.36 -6.31
CA GLY A 301 -14.91 23.04 -6.81
C GLY A 301 -15.65 22.07 -5.89
N LYS A 302 -16.66 21.40 -6.41
CA LYS A 302 -17.56 20.54 -5.66
C LYS A 302 -17.73 19.19 -6.34
N MET A 303 -17.51 18.10 -5.59
CA MET A 303 -17.82 16.76 -6.06
C MET A 303 -19.34 16.61 -6.27
N SER A 304 -19.73 16.06 -7.41
CA SER A 304 -21.14 15.77 -7.68
C SER A 304 -21.66 14.67 -6.75
N SER A 305 -22.92 14.80 -6.28
CA SER A 305 -23.54 13.88 -5.33
C SER A 305 -23.71 12.44 -5.84
N HIS A 306 -23.66 12.25 -7.15
CA HIS A 306 -23.74 10.94 -7.80
C HIS A 306 -22.37 10.31 -8.12
N MET A 307 -21.27 10.96 -7.68
CA MET A 307 -19.92 10.45 -7.89
C MET A 307 -19.43 9.70 -6.66
N ASP A 308 -18.73 8.61 -6.89
CA ASP A 308 -17.98 7.90 -5.87
C ASP A 308 -16.60 8.54 -5.68
N PHE A 309 -16.06 8.52 -4.46
CA PHE A 309 -14.75 9.12 -4.20
C PHE A 309 -13.62 8.44 -5.00
N ARG A 310 -13.77 7.17 -5.35
CA ARG A 310 -12.82 6.47 -6.21
C ARG A 310 -12.73 7.08 -7.61
N ASP A 311 -13.82 7.61 -8.15
CA ASP A 311 -13.81 8.31 -9.43
C ASP A 311 -12.96 9.59 -9.35
N VAL A 312 -13.02 10.30 -8.21
CA VAL A 312 -12.13 11.44 -7.93
C VAL A 312 -10.66 11.02 -7.89
N VAL A 313 -10.36 9.85 -7.29
CA VAL A 313 -9.00 9.31 -7.21
C VAL A 313 -8.44 9.02 -8.62
N HIS A 314 -9.22 8.36 -9.47
CA HIS A 314 -8.84 8.09 -10.85
C HIS A 314 -8.67 9.38 -11.66
N ALA A 315 -9.63 10.30 -11.55
CA ALA A 315 -9.57 11.59 -12.22
C ALA A 315 -8.37 12.45 -11.77
N THR A 316 -7.98 12.37 -10.48
CA THR A 316 -6.77 13.04 -9.99
C THR A 316 -5.54 12.62 -10.77
N GLN A 317 -5.36 11.32 -10.98
CA GLN A 317 -4.23 10.82 -11.76
C GLN A 317 -4.30 11.27 -13.22
N ALA A 318 -5.46 11.19 -13.84
CA ALA A 318 -5.67 11.64 -15.21
C ALA A 318 -5.40 13.14 -15.37
N GLN A 319 -5.93 13.97 -14.48
CA GLN A 319 -5.70 15.42 -14.51
C GLN A 319 -4.21 15.77 -14.30
N MET A 320 -3.56 15.11 -13.36
CA MET A 320 -2.12 15.29 -13.09
C MET A 320 -1.28 14.98 -14.34
N LEU A 321 -1.49 13.82 -14.96
CA LEU A 321 -0.77 13.42 -16.17
C LEU A 321 -1.03 14.38 -17.34
N LYS A 322 -2.26 14.85 -17.49
CA LYS A 322 -2.63 15.86 -18.50
C LYS A 322 -1.97 17.21 -18.23
N GLN A 323 -1.91 17.63 -16.96
CA GLN A 323 -1.38 18.95 -16.57
C GLN A 323 0.13 19.03 -16.72
N PHE A 324 0.85 17.98 -16.34
CA PHE A 324 2.32 17.99 -16.30
C PHE A 324 2.99 17.23 -17.44
N GLY A 325 2.23 16.44 -18.21
CA GLY A 325 2.77 15.60 -19.28
C GLY A 325 3.65 14.46 -18.80
N ASP A 326 3.91 14.36 -17.49
CA ASP A 326 4.75 13.35 -16.85
C ASP A 326 4.22 13.07 -15.43
N ASN A 327 4.70 11.97 -14.84
CA ASN A 327 4.28 11.57 -13.50
C ASN A 327 5.11 12.29 -12.42
N VAL A 328 4.64 13.46 -12.00
CA VAL A 328 5.29 14.27 -10.95
C VAL A 328 5.34 13.60 -9.58
N PHE A 329 4.54 12.55 -9.36
CA PHE A 329 4.49 11.80 -8.09
C PHE A 329 5.59 10.75 -7.97
N GLN A 330 6.25 10.39 -9.08
CA GLN A 330 7.19 9.27 -9.08
C GLN A 330 8.32 9.47 -8.06
N GLY A 331 8.43 8.52 -7.13
CA GLY A 331 9.46 8.50 -6.08
C GLY A 331 9.29 9.53 -4.97
N LYS A 332 8.22 10.33 -5.00
CA LYS A 332 7.92 11.39 -4.03
C LYS A 332 6.82 10.97 -3.08
N ILE A 333 6.55 11.77 -2.07
CA ILE A 333 5.41 11.59 -1.16
C ILE A 333 4.29 12.55 -1.56
N ILE A 334 3.08 12.03 -1.60
CA ILE A 334 1.89 12.83 -1.85
C ILE A 334 1.32 13.31 -0.50
N GLU A 335 1.25 14.62 -0.29
CA GLU A 335 0.51 15.24 0.79
C GLU A 335 -0.85 15.70 0.24
N VAL A 336 -1.91 14.97 0.58
CA VAL A 336 -3.26 15.26 0.11
C VAL A 336 -4.10 15.88 1.20
N HIS A 337 -4.73 17.03 0.88
CA HIS A 337 -5.60 17.77 1.79
C HIS A 337 -7.04 17.29 1.62
N LEU A 338 -7.46 16.36 2.46
CA LEU A 338 -8.80 15.74 2.43
C LEU A 338 -9.65 16.10 3.67
N GLY A 339 -9.15 16.95 4.55
CA GLY A 339 -9.70 17.53 5.77
C GLY A 339 -10.89 16.85 6.44
N THR A 340 -11.98 16.65 5.70
CA THR A 340 -13.27 16.15 6.20
C THR A 340 -13.50 14.65 6.00
N LEU A 341 -12.65 13.95 5.26
CA LEU A 341 -12.77 12.52 5.05
C LEU A 341 -12.23 11.71 6.24
N LEU A 342 -13.06 10.78 6.73
CA LEU A 342 -12.62 9.82 7.74
C LEU A 342 -11.49 8.93 7.20
N ALA A 343 -10.68 8.38 8.10
CA ALA A 343 -9.49 7.60 7.75
C ALA A 343 -9.76 6.46 6.76
N ASP A 344 -10.88 5.77 6.88
CA ASP A 344 -11.26 4.68 5.97
C ASP A 344 -11.51 5.17 4.54
N GLN A 345 -12.15 6.33 4.41
CA GLN A 345 -12.47 6.95 3.12
C GLN A 345 -11.22 7.58 2.49
N ALA A 346 -10.45 8.32 3.30
CA ALA A 346 -9.18 8.90 2.88
C ALA A 346 -8.17 7.83 2.42
N PHE A 347 -8.25 6.64 3.02
CA PHE A 347 -7.42 5.51 2.64
C PHE A 347 -7.61 5.09 1.17
N THR A 348 -8.80 5.25 0.59
CA THR A 348 -9.04 5.01 -0.83
C THR A 348 -8.08 5.82 -1.71
N PHE A 349 -7.82 7.07 -1.36
CA PHE A 349 -6.85 7.90 -2.08
C PHE A 349 -5.41 7.46 -1.78
N THR A 350 -5.07 7.34 -0.50
CA THR A 350 -3.67 7.05 -0.11
C THR A 350 -3.20 5.71 -0.64
N ASP A 351 -4.03 4.68 -0.64
CA ASP A 351 -3.71 3.36 -1.17
C ASP A 351 -3.41 3.39 -2.68
N TRP A 352 -4.24 4.10 -3.47
CA TRP A 352 -4.03 4.24 -4.91
C TRP A 352 -2.73 4.93 -5.29
N THR A 353 -2.13 5.73 -4.40
CA THR A 353 -0.86 6.41 -4.69
C THR A 353 0.30 5.46 -5.00
N ALA A 354 0.20 4.18 -4.64
CA ALA A 354 1.15 3.15 -5.07
C ALA A 354 1.12 2.98 -6.61
N GLU A 355 -0.05 3.06 -7.23
CA GLU A 355 -0.21 3.00 -8.69
C GLU A 355 0.18 4.32 -9.37
N MET A 356 0.17 5.42 -8.64
CA MET A 356 0.76 6.70 -9.08
C MET A 356 2.30 6.70 -8.99
N LYS A 357 2.93 5.57 -8.64
CA LYS A 357 4.39 5.42 -8.44
C LYS A 357 4.94 6.34 -7.34
N ALA A 358 4.09 6.84 -6.45
CA ALA A 358 4.51 7.58 -5.28
C ALA A 358 5.22 6.65 -4.28
N LYS A 359 6.21 7.17 -3.57
CA LYS A 359 6.95 6.42 -2.55
C LYS A 359 6.12 6.18 -1.30
N ALA A 360 5.31 7.17 -0.94
CA ALA A 360 4.33 7.14 0.14
C ALA A 360 3.27 8.22 -0.09
N SER A 361 2.30 8.29 0.81
CA SER A 361 1.33 9.38 0.87
C SER A 361 0.89 9.61 2.31
N ILE A 362 0.42 10.81 2.59
CA ILE A 362 -0.26 11.15 3.83
C ILE A 362 -1.52 11.95 3.54
N CYS A 363 -2.51 11.82 4.40
CA CYS A 363 -3.72 12.63 4.37
C CYS A 363 -3.64 13.70 5.46
N ILE A 364 -3.87 14.96 5.07
CA ILE A 364 -4.01 16.07 6.00
C ILE A 364 -5.47 16.16 6.40
N SER A 365 -5.75 15.94 7.70
CA SER A 365 -7.08 15.90 8.28
C SER A 365 -7.32 17.10 9.20
N GLU A 366 -8.57 17.54 9.32
CA GLU A 366 -8.98 18.50 10.34
C GLU A 366 -9.06 17.80 11.72
N ASP A 367 -8.89 18.59 12.80
CA ASP A 367 -8.89 18.09 14.18
C ASP A 367 -10.11 17.22 14.50
N ASP A 368 -11.31 17.69 14.21
CA ASP A 368 -12.56 16.95 14.47
C ASP A 368 -12.64 15.64 13.67
N THR A 369 -12.15 15.64 12.45
CA THR A 369 -12.13 14.46 11.57
C THR A 369 -11.13 13.44 12.07
N LEU A 370 -9.96 13.89 12.49
CA LEU A 370 -8.94 13.01 13.06
C LEU A 370 -9.42 12.39 14.38
N ILE A 371 -10.04 13.20 15.28
CA ILE A 371 -10.63 12.69 16.52
C ILE A 371 -11.66 11.59 16.23
N LYS A 372 -12.61 11.82 15.30
CA LYS A 372 -13.60 10.81 14.91
C LYS A 372 -12.93 9.54 14.36
N SER A 373 -11.91 9.70 13.54
CA SER A 373 -11.15 8.57 12.97
C SER A 373 -10.43 7.77 14.06
N LEU A 374 -9.87 8.43 15.06
CA LEU A 374 -9.22 7.79 16.20
C LEU A 374 -10.23 7.08 17.14
N GLU A 375 -11.42 7.65 17.35
CA GLU A 375 -12.48 6.99 18.11
C GLU A 375 -12.99 5.71 17.41
N ILE A 376 -13.14 5.74 16.09
CA ILE A 376 -13.47 4.54 15.29
C ILE A 376 -12.35 3.49 15.44
N ALA A 377 -11.10 3.89 15.32
CA ALA A 377 -9.94 3.01 15.49
C ALA A 377 -9.93 2.36 16.88
N LYS A 378 -10.13 3.14 17.95
CA LYS A 378 -10.26 2.63 19.32
C LYS A 378 -11.37 1.57 19.45
N SER A 379 -12.54 1.84 18.89
CA SER A 379 -13.66 0.90 18.94
C SER A 379 -13.30 -0.42 18.24
N ARG A 380 -12.64 -0.38 17.09
CA ARG A 380 -12.19 -1.57 16.37
C ARG A 380 -11.08 -2.32 17.10
N ILE A 381 -10.12 -1.60 17.69
CA ILE A 381 -9.08 -2.20 18.53
C ILE A 381 -9.72 -2.89 19.76
N GLN A 382 -10.73 -2.28 20.39
CA GLN A 382 -11.45 -2.92 21.49
C GLN A 382 -12.13 -4.22 21.05
N ILE A 383 -12.76 -4.24 19.86
CA ILE A 383 -13.32 -5.47 19.28
C ILE A 383 -12.22 -6.53 19.05
N MET A 384 -11.02 -6.13 18.62
CA MET A 384 -9.89 -7.07 18.49
C MET A 384 -9.50 -7.68 19.85
N ILE A 385 -9.44 -6.87 20.90
CA ILE A 385 -9.17 -7.34 22.28
C ILE A 385 -10.25 -8.31 22.73
N ASP A 386 -11.53 -7.95 22.58
CA ASP A 386 -12.68 -8.77 23.00
C ASP A 386 -12.72 -10.13 22.26
N LYS A 387 -12.15 -10.19 21.07
CA LYS A 387 -12.00 -11.41 20.27
C LYS A 387 -10.69 -12.17 20.52
N GLY A 388 -9.91 -11.76 21.50
CA GLY A 388 -8.67 -12.46 21.88
C GLY A 388 -7.51 -12.32 20.89
N MET A 389 -7.51 -11.26 20.07
CA MET A 389 -6.43 -10.99 19.10
C MET A 389 -5.16 -10.42 19.75
N GLU A 390 -5.19 -10.16 21.05
CA GLU A 390 -4.06 -9.62 21.81
C GLU A 390 -3.23 -10.75 22.43
N ASN A 391 -1.92 -10.61 22.32
CA ASN A 391 -0.96 -11.45 23.02
C ASN A 391 -0.63 -10.90 24.42
N ASP A 392 0.25 -11.61 25.14
CA ASP A 392 0.62 -11.32 26.54
C ASP A 392 1.18 -9.91 26.77
N ASP A 393 1.80 -9.29 25.75
CA ASP A 393 2.40 -7.94 25.88
C ASP A 393 1.41 -6.79 25.83
N LYS A 394 0.13 -7.04 25.74
CA LYS A 394 -0.94 -6.03 25.75
C LYS A 394 -0.75 -4.90 24.74
N MET A 395 -0.31 -5.25 23.53
CA MET A 395 -0.02 -4.30 22.46
C MET A 395 -1.26 -3.49 22.06
N LEU A 396 -2.42 -4.15 21.92
CA LEU A 396 -3.67 -3.48 21.58
C LEU A 396 -4.13 -2.51 22.68
N HIS A 397 -3.95 -2.85 23.96
CA HIS A 397 -4.23 -1.94 25.07
C HIS A 397 -3.31 -0.69 25.03
N ARG A 398 -2.03 -0.85 24.71
CA ARG A 398 -1.12 0.29 24.51
C ARG A 398 -1.57 1.20 23.37
N LEU A 399 -2.04 0.63 22.25
CA LEU A 399 -2.56 1.39 21.14
C LEU A 399 -3.80 2.21 21.53
N ILE A 400 -4.71 1.66 22.37
CA ILE A 400 -5.85 2.43 22.92
C ILE A 400 -5.34 3.62 23.75
N GLN A 401 -4.35 3.41 24.61
CA GLN A 401 -3.77 4.49 25.42
C GLN A 401 -3.11 5.58 24.56
N ILE A 402 -2.41 5.20 23.49
CA ILE A 402 -1.83 6.14 22.53
C ILE A 402 -2.93 6.95 21.84
N ALA A 403 -4.01 6.29 21.39
CA ALA A 403 -5.15 6.95 20.78
C ALA A 403 -5.82 7.96 21.73
N GLU A 404 -6.05 7.57 22.99
CA GLU A 404 -6.66 8.42 24.03
C GLU A 404 -5.80 9.65 24.32
N LYS A 405 -4.50 9.43 24.46
CA LYS A 405 -3.53 10.53 24.62
C LYS A 405 -3.59 11.47 23.42
N ARG A 406 -3.56 10.93 22.19
CA ARG A 406 -3.58 11.74 20.97
C ARG A 406 -4.87 12.56 20.83
N ILE A 407 -6.02 11.96 21.13
CA ILE A 407 -7.32 12.64 21.17
C ILE A 407 -7.31 13.79 22.21
N SER A 408 -6.72 13.55 23.39
CA SER A 408 -6.60 14.56 24.45
C SER A 408 -5.71 15.73 24.02
N GLU A 409 -4.57 15.46 23.40
CA GLU A 409 -3.64 16.46 22.86
C GLU A 409 -4.31 17.36 21.80
N ILE A 410 -5.12 16.78 20.92
CA ILE A 410 -5.87 17.53 19.91
C ILE A 410 -6.95 18.39 20.59
N LYS A 411 -7.77 17.81 21.48
CA LYS A 411 -8.85 18.51 22.18
C LYS A 411 -8.37 19.65 23.06
N SER A 412 -7.18 19.52 23.66
CA SER A 412 -6.57 20.56 24.48
C SER A 412 -5.88 21.67 23.67
N GLY A 413 -5.64 21.44 22.37
CA GLY A 413 -4.84 22.31 21.52
C GLY A 413 -3.33 22.22 21.77
N GLU A 414 -2.87 21.28 22.63
CA GLU A 414 -1.45 21.06 22.90
C GLU A 414 -0.71 20.60 21.66
N LYS A 415 -1.31 19.67 20.92
CA LYS A 415 -0.77 19.15 19.65
C LYS A 415 -1.92 18.92 18.67
N PRO A 416 -2.31 19.91 17.86
CA PRO A 416 -3.39 19.77 16.87
C PRO A 416 -3.06 18.69 15.82
N ALA A 417 -4.00 18.37 14.95
CA ALA A 417 -3.76 17.49 13.81
C ALA A 417 -2.57 18.00 12.98
N LEU A 418 -1.85 17.06 12.37
CA LEU A 418 -0.65 17.36 11.59
C LEU A 418 -0.99 18.21 10.37
N ILE A 419 -0.40 19.39 10.29
CA ILE A 419 -0.48 20.29 9.13
C ILE A 419 0.93 20.76 8.74
N PRO A 420 1.18 21.04 7.44
CA PRO A 420 2.44 21.66 7.02
C PRO A 420 2.55 23.12 7.50
N ASP A 421 3.76 23.66 7.48
CA ASP A 421 3.97 25.10 7.71
C ASP A 421 3.49 25.91 6.48
N ASN A 422 3.06 27.14 6.72
CA ASN A 422 2.52 28.01 5.65
C ASN A 422 3.54 28.31 4.54
N ASN A 423 4.84 28.29 4.87
CA ASN A 423 5.94 28.54 3.95
C ASN A 423 6.72 27.25 3.58
N ALA A 424 6.11 26.09 3.79
CA ALA A 424 6.66 24.82 3.34
C ALA A 424 6.86 24.81 1.80
N LYS A 425 7.90 24.15 1.34
CA LYS A 425 8.21 24.01 -0.10
C LYS A 425 7.88 22.62 -0.59
N TYR A 426 7.18 22.57 -1.70
CA TYR A 426 6.82 21.35 -2.40
C TYR A 426 7.54 21.28 -3.74
N SER A 427 7.86 20.07 -4.20
CA SER A 427 8.47 19.87 -5.53
C SER A 427 7.48 20.14 -6.66
N ALA A 428 6.17 20.00 -6.38
CA ALA A 428 5.08 20.42 -7.25
C ALA A 428 3.80 20.59 -6.42
N GLU A 429 2.86 21.38 -6.95
CA GLU A 429 1.49 21.47 -6.43
C GLU A 429 0.52 21.07 -7.54
N VAL A 430 -0.37 20.12 -7.23
CA VAL A 430 -1.40 19.61 -8.12
C VAL A 430 -2.75 20.09 -7.59
N VAL A 431 -3.48 20.79 -8.41
CA VAL A 431 -4.85 21.24 -8.09
C VAL A 431 -5.83 20.42 -8.91
N VAL A 432 -6.66 19.64 -8.25
CA VAL A 432 -7.70 18.82 -8.86
C VAL A 432 -9.00 19.63 -8.89
N ASP A 433 -9.55 19.80 -10.08
CA ASP A 433 -10.80 20.49 -10.28
C ASP A 433 -11.96 19.49 -10.25
N LEU A 434 -12.70 19.47 -9.13
CA LEU A 434 -13.82 18.55 -8.93
C LEU A 434 -15.01 18.84 -9.84
N ASP A 435 -15.18 20.10 -10.27
CA ASP A 435 -16.26 20.49 -11.19
C ASP A 435 -16.07 19.88 -12.60
N LEU A 436 -14.86 19.43 -12.91
CA LEU A 436 -14.55 18.73 -14.17
C LEU A 436 -14.79 17.21 -14.11
N ILE A 437 -15.22 16.69 -12.96
CA ILE A 437 -15.49 15.27 -12.77
C ILE A 437 -17.00 15.09 -12.70
N ASP A 438 -17.63 14.95 -13.85
CA ASP A 438 -19.09 14.92 -14.01
C ASP A 438 -19.66 13.53 -14.34
N GLU A 439 -18.76 12.55 -14.57
CA GLU A 439 -19.12 11.15 -14.81
C GLU A 439 -18.05 10.19 -14.21
N PRO A 440 -18.45 8.94 -13.88
CA PRO A 440 -17.53 7.94 -13.35
C PRO A 440 -16.39 7.62 -14.30
N MET A 441 -15.25 7.24 -13.70
CA MET A 441 -14.01 6.95 -14.41
C MET A 441 -13.68 5.46 -14.38
N ILE A 442 -13.25 4.93 -15.52
CA ILE A 442 -12.68 3.59 -15.62
C ILE A 442 -11.19 3.72 -15.91
N ALA A 443 -10.38 3.08 -15.09
CA ALA A 443 -8.95 2.98 -15.32
C ALA A 443 -8.63 1.64 -16.00
N ASP A 444 -7.99 1.73 -17.17
CA ASP A 444 -7.43 0.59 -17.90
C ASP A 444 -5.92 0.58 -17.65
N PRO A 445 -5.37 -0.41 -16.92
CA PRO A 445 -3.93 -0.49 -16.66
C PRO A 445 -3.09 -0.85 -17.90
N ASP A 446 -3.66 -0.72 -19.09
CA ASP A 446 -3.05 -1.00 -20.39
C ASP A 446 -2.52 -2.42 -20.51
N VAL A 447 -3.44 -3.33 -20.63
CA VAL A 447 -3.17 -4.77 -20.79
C VAL A 447 -2.33 -5.11 -22.03
N ASN A 448 -2.25 -4.22 -23.00
CA ASN A 448 -1.47 -4.40 -24.23
C ASN A 448 -0.05 -3.83 -24.15
N ASN A 449 0.26 -3.08 -23.10
CA ASN A 449 1.56 -2.44 -22.96
C ASN A 449 2.50 -3.31 -22.11
N ILE A 450 3.53 -3.85 -22.72
CA ILE A 450 4.58 -4.64 -22.05
C ILE A 450 5.43 -3.75 -21.14
N ASP A 451 5.51 -2.45 -21.43
CA ASP A 451 6.25 -1.48 -20.63
C ASP A 451 5.45 -1.09 -19.38
N VAL A 452 5.83 -1.66 -18.24
CA VAL A 452 5.24 -1.36 -16.91
C VAL A 452 5.30 0.13 -16.59
N SER A 453 6.24 0.89 -17.18
CA SER A 453 6.37 2.34 -16.95
C SER A 453 5.22 3.15 -17.56
N LYS A 454 4.55 2.59 -18.55
CA LYS A 454 3.46 3.25 -19.30
C LYS A 454 2.06 2.85 -18.84
N ARG A 455 1.94 2.02 -17.79
CA ARG A 455 0.65 1.80 -17.15
C ARG A 455 0.07 3.10 -16.65
N TYR A 456 -1.24 3.23 -16.69
CA TYR A 456 -1.94 4.42 -16.21
C TYR A 456 -1.39 5.70 -16.83
N THR A 457 -1.56 5.86 -18.12
CA THR A 457 -1.42 7.13 -18.81
C THR A 457 -2.74 7.90 -18.77
N HIS A 458 -2.73 9.19 -19.12
CA HIS A 458 -3.98 9.96 -19.22
C HIS A 458 -4.98 9.38 -20.24
N ASP A 459 -4.49 8.60 -21.21
CA ASP A 459 -5.31 7.93 -22.23
C ASP A 459 -5.90 6.60 -21.75
N THR A 460 -5.47 6.07 -20.61
CA THR A 460 -5.95 4.81 -20.03
C THR A 460 -6.91 5.01 -18.85
N ILE A 461 -7.13 6.24 -18.41
CA ILE A 461 -8.13 6.59 -17.38
C ILE A 461 -9.19 7.44 -18.08
N ARG A 462 -10.37 6.86 -18.30
CA ARG A 462 -11.40 7.38 -19.20
C ARG A 462 -12.75 7.44 -18.51
N PRO A 463 -13.60 8.41 -18.88
CA PRO A 463 -14.98 8.44 -18.42
C PRO A 463 -15.80 7.25 -18.96
N ILE A 464 -16.87 6.86 -18.27
CA ILE A 464 -17.70 5.71 -18.68
C ILE A 464 -18.32 5.92 -20.06
N SER A 465 -18.62 7.17 -20.45
CA SER A 465 -19.15 7.51 -21.78
C SER A 465 -18.24 7.09 -22.93
N TYR A 466 -16.94 7.03 -22.70
CA TYR A 466 -15.96 6.56 -23.69
C TYR A 466 -16.28 5.13 -24.20
N TYR A 467 -16.85 4.30 -23.35
CA TYR A 467 -17.13 2.90 -23.67
C TYR A 467 -18.46 2.68 -24.38
N ASN A 468 -19.28 3.73 -24.55
CA ASN A 468 -20.57 3.73 -25.26
C ASN A 468 -21.53 2.59 -24.84
N ALA A 469 -21.40 2.09 -23.60
CA ALA A 469 -22.10 0.91 -23.10
C ALA A 469 -21.90 -0.37 -23.94
N GLU A 470 -20.81 -0.46 -24.70
CA GLU A 470 -20.52 -1.60 -25.57
C GLU A 470 -19.48 -2.57 -24.94
N LYS A 471 -18.73 -2.11 -23.93
CA LYS A 471 -17.72 -2.93 -23.30
C LYS A 471 -18.38 -4.04 -22.50
N LYS A 472 -18.26 -5.28 -22.96
CA LYS A 472 -18.72 -6.46 -22.23
C LYS A 472 -18.01 -6.57 -20.89
N VAL A 473 -18.71 -7.00 -19.86
CA VAL A 473 -18.17 -7.35 -18.55
C VAL A 473 -18.58 -8.78 -18.24
N ASP A 474 -17.59 -9.64 -18.05
CA ASP A 474 -17.79 -11.06 -17.79
C ASP A 474 -17.74 -11.37 -16.29
N LEU A 475 -17.10 -10.51 -15.46
CA LEU A 475 -17.03 -10.64 -14.03
C LEU A 475 -16.87 -9.26 -13.36
N GLY A 476 -17.69 -9.00 -12.33
CA GLY A 476 -17.56 -7.86 -11.42
C GLY A 476 -16.92 -8.28 -10.10
N PHE A 477 -15.98 -7.50 -9.58
CA PHE A 477 -15.36 -7.73 -8.27
C PHE A 477 -15.33 -6.47 -7.41
N VAL A 478 -16.00 -6.52 -6.25
CA VAL A 478 -15.94 -5.51 -5.20
C VAL A 478 -15.16 -6.07 -4.02
N GLY A 479 -13.92 -5.64 -3.86
CA GLY A 479 -13.00 -6.17 -2.86
C GLY A 479 -11.62 -5.52 -2.94
N SER A 480 -10.64 -6.02 -2.21
CA SER A 480 -9.27 -5.53 -2.17
C SER A 480 -9.00 -4.45 -1.11
N CYS A 481 -7.78 -3.93 -1.09
CA CYS A 481 -7.31 -2.99 -0.06
C CYS A 481 -8.05 -1.64 -0.08
N MET A 482 -8.43 -1.10 -1.22
CA MET A 482 -9.14 0.19 -1.30
C MET A 482 -10.58 0.14 -0.78
N VAL A 483 -11.21 -1.04 -0.76
CA VAL A 483 -12.60 -1.18 -0.33
C VAL A 483 -12.74 -0.90 1.17
N HIS A 484 -13.75 -0.14 1.54
CA HIS A 484 -14.12 0.12 2.93
C HIS A 484 -15.58 -0.27 3.21
N LYS A 485 -16.05 -0.10 4.44
CA LYS A 485 -17.44 -0.43 4.80
C LYS A 485 -18.46 0.24 3.89
N GLY A 486 -18.22 1.48 3.52
CA GLY A 486 -19.10 2.27 2.64
C GLY A 486 -19.31 1.62 1.27
N ASP A 487 -18.27 1.05 0.67
CA ASP A 487 -18.38 0.36 -0.63
C ASP A 487 -19.35 -0.82 -0.55
N VAL A 488 -19.23 -1.65 0.49
CA VAL A 488 -20.12 -2.79 0.67
C VAL A 488 -21.57 -2.34 0.96
N LYS A 489 -21.74 -1.21 1.67
CA LYS A 489 -23.07 -0.59 1.87
C LYS A 489 -23.65 -0.07 0.56
N ILE A 490 -22.83 0.49 -0.33
CA ILE A 490 -23.27 0.92 -1.67
C ILE A 490 -23.83 -0.27 -2.44
N VAL A 491 -23.15 -1.43 -2.43
CA VAL A 491 -23.71 -2.65 -3.06
C VAL A 491 -25.09 -2.97 -2.51
N ALA A 492 -25.25 -3.02 -1.18
CA ALA A 492 -26.53 -3.33 -0.56
C ALA A 492 -27.63 -2.30 -0.92
N GLN A 493 -27.29 -1.01 -0.97
CA GLN A 493 -28.27 0.04 -1.31
C GLN A 493 -28.67 0.01 -2.78
N MET A 494 -27.73 -0.23 -3.68
CA MET A 494 -28.05 -0.40 -5.10
C MET A 494 -29.00 -1.58 -5.32
N LEU A 495 -28.76 -2.72 -4.64
CA LEU A 495 -29.66 -3.87 -4.72
C LEU A 495 -31.07 -3.54 -4.21
N ARG A 496 -31.18 -2.79 -3.08
CA ARG A 496 -32.48 -2.30 -2.57
C ARG A 496 -33.20 -1.38 -3.55
N ASN A 497 -32.45 -0.46 -4.17
CA ASN A 497 -33.03 0.48 -5.15
C ASN A 497 -33.52 -0.24 -6.40
N LEU A 498 -32.71 -1.11 -6.96
CA LEU A 498 -33.05 -1.87 -8.14
C LEU A 498 -34.23 -2.82 -7.89
N GLU A 499 -34.34 -3.40 -6.68
CA GLU A 499 -35.52 -4.19 -6.31
C GLU A 499 -36.80 -3.33 -6.30
N LYS A 500 -36.72 -2.12 -5.75
CA LYS A 500 -37.88 -1.20 -5.70
C LYS A 500 -38.33 -0.75 -7.10
N THR A 501 -37.38 -0.54 -8.01
CA THR A 501 -37.68 -0.01 -9.35
C THR A 501 -38.05 -1.07 -10.37
N SER A 502 -37.41 -2.25 -10.30
CA SER A 502 -37.58 -3.33 -11.28
C SER A 502 -38.26 -4.60 -10.73
N GLY A 503 -38.54 -4.65 -9.43
CA GLY A 503 -39.18 -5.80 -8.76
C GLY A 503 -38.28 -7.02 -8.58
N LYS A 504 -37.24 -7.18 -9.35
CA LYS A 504 -36.27 -8.27 -9.27
C LYS A 504 -34.91 -7.83 -9.76
N VAL A 505 -33.88 -8.13 -9.00
CA VAL A 505 -32.47 -7.99 -9.43
C VAL A 505 -32.00 -9.31 -10.04
N SER A 506 -31.42 -9.24 -11.23
CA SER A 506 -30.77 -10.38 -11.88
C SER A 506 -29.42 -9.93 -12.44
N PHE A 507 -28.42 -10.77 -12.28
CA PHE A 507 -27.09 -10.50 -12.80
C PHE A 507 -26.94 -11.10 -14.19
N LYS A 508 -26.25 -10.42 -15.09
CA LYS A 508 -25.83 -10.93 -16.41
C LYS A 508 -24.37 -11.33 -16.44
N ALA A 509 -23.63 -10.94 -15.41
CA ALA A 509 -22.30 -11.42 -15.10
C ALA A 509 -22.19 -11.68 -13.58
N PRO A 510 -21.38 -12.62 -13.09
CA PRO A 510 -21.17 -12.82 -11.68
C PRO A 510 -20.64 -11.57 -11.01
N LEU A 511 -21.10 -11.31 -9.78
CA LEU A 511 -20.58 -10.27 -8.92
C LEU A 511 -19.97 -10.89 -7.67
N VAL A 512 -18.67 -10.72 -7.48
CA VAL A 512 -17.96 -11.17 -6.29
C VAL A 512 -17.79 -9.99 -5.33
N VAL A 513 -18.19 -10.16 -4.07
CA VAL A 513 -18.05 -9.14 -3.03
C VAL A 513 -17.26 -9.72 -1.86
N ALA A 514 -16.15 -9.09 -1.53
CA ALA A 514 -15.31 -9.43 -0.39
C ALA A 514 -15.14 -8.20 0.51
N ALA A 515 -15.70 -8.25 1.71
CA ALA A 515 -15.44 -7.21 2.70
C ALA A 515 -13.95 -7.23 3.10
N PRO A 516 -13.34 -6.09 3.46
CA PRO A 516 -11.90 -6.08 3.73
C PRO A 516 -11.53 -6.74 5.07
N THR A 517 -12.42 -6.75 6.07
CA THR A 517 -12.17 -7.36 7.37
C THR A 517 -13.43 -7.99 7.96
N TYR A 518 -13.26 -8.95 8.87
CA TYR A 518 -14.35 -9.54 9.63
C TYR A 518 -15.08 -8.52 10.52
N ASN A 519 -14.36 -7.54 11.06
CA ASN A 519 -15.00 -6.48 11.85
C ASN A 519 -16.02 -5.70 11.02
N ILE A 520 -15.68 -5.42 9.75
CA ILE A 520 -16.61 -4.76 8.82
C ILE A 520 -17.79 -5.67 8.48
N VAL A 521 -17.59 -6.97 8.30
CA VAL A 521 -18.71 -7.93 8.12
C VAL A 521 -19.65 -7.89 9.32
N ASP A 522 -19.11 -7.90 10.55
CA ASP A 522 -19.92 -7.85 11.76
C ASP A 522 -20.68 -6.51 11.88
N GLU A 523 -20.04 -5.39 11.58
CA GLU A 523 -20.70 -4.08 11.53
C GLU A 523 -21.86 -4.08 10.51
N LEU A 524 -21.65 -4.63 9.32
CA LEU A 524 -22.68 -4.74 8.27
C LEU A 524 -23.83 -5.67 8.67
N LYS A 525 -23.53 -6.76 9.38
CA LYS A 525 -24.56 -7.67 9.95
C LYS A 525 -25.41 -6.94 10.97
N GLN A 526 -24.81 -6.19 11.88
CA GLN A 526 -25.52 -5.41 12.90
C GLN A 526 -26.39 -4.30 12.28
N GLU A 527 -25.93 -3.66 11.20
CA GLU A 527 -26.64 -2.60 10.49
C GLU A 527 -27.73 -3.15 9.53
N GLY A 528 -27.77 -4.46 9.29
CA GLY A 528 -28.72 -5.13 8.40
C GLY A 528 -28.39 -5.04 6.91
N ASP A 529 -27.24 -4.47 6.55
CA ASP A 529 -26.81 -4.39 5.14
C ASP A 529 -26.32 -5.76 4.62
N TRP A 530 -25.67 -6.56 5.47
CA TRP A 530 -25.24 -7.90 5.10
C TRP A 530 -26.39 -8.83 4.72
N SER A 531 -27.54 -8.73 5.40
CA SER A 531 -28.73 -9.53 5.09
C SER A 531 -29.30 -9.28 3.70
N ILE A 532 -29.12 -8.08 3.16
CA ILE A 532 -29.50 -7.74 1.79
C ILE A 532 -28.56 -8.43 0.78
N LEU A 533 -27.29 -8.43 1.08
CA LEU A 533 -26.31 -9.14 0.24
C LEU A 533 -26.62 -10.65 0.23
N GLN A 534 -26.88 -11.24 1.40
CA GLN A 534 -27.26 -12.65 1.53
C GLN A 534 -28.53 -13.00 0.72
N LYS A 535 -29.53 -12.11 0.71
CA LYS A 535 -30.77 -12.31 -0.07
C LYS A 535 -30.53 -12.53 -1.55
N TYR A 536 -29.49 -11.90 -2.13
CA TYR A 536 -29.16 -12.00 -3.54
C TYR A 536 -27.96 -12.91 -3.83
N SER A 537 -27.33 -13.42 -2.75
CA SER A 537 -26.19 -14.31 -2.87
C SER A 537 -26.63 -15.73 -3.17
N GLY A 538 -25.97 -16.36 -4.14
CA GLY A 538 -26.04 -17.81 -4.33
C GLY A 538 -24.92 -18.55 -3.63
N PHE A 539 -23.93 -17.81 -3.12
CA PHE A 539 -22.80 -18.34 -2.36
C PHE A 539 -22.39 -17.37 -1.26
N GLU A 540 -22.19 -17.87 -0.06
CA GLU A 540 -21.59 -17.16 1.06
C GLU A 540 -20.45 -18.04 1.62
N PHE A 541 -19.34 -17.42 1.98
CA PHE A 541 -18.23 -18.12 2.62
C PHE A 541 -18.66 -18.77 3.94
N ASP A 542 -18.11 -19.93 4.22
CA ASP A 542 -18.30 -20.66 5.47
C ASP A 542 -16.94 -20.79 6.18
N ASP A 543 -16.80 -20.16 7.35
CA ASP A 543 -15.57 -20.20 8.13
C ASP A 543 -15.23 -21.62 8.63
N ASN A 544 -16.21 -22.52 8.68
CA ASN A 544 -16.00 -23.90 9.08
C ASN A 544 -15.69 -24.84 7.89
N SER A 545 -15.81 -24.33 6.67
CA SER A 545 -15.55 -25.11 5.47
C SER A 545 -14.18 -24.79 4.89
N PRO A 546 -13.36 -25.82 4.66
CA PRO A 546 -12.17 -25.66 3.88
C PRO A 546 -12.43 -25.36 2.41
N LYS A 547 -13.59 -25.73 1.90
CA LYS A 547 -13.95 -25.41 0.51
C LYS A 547 -14.28 -23.93 0.40
N GLN A 548 -13.44 -23.24 -0.32
CA GLN A 548 -13.66 -21.86 -0.62
C GLN A 548 -13.53 -21.64 -2.07
N SER A 549 -14.30 -20.68 -2.49
CA SER A 549 -14.61 -20.35 -3.85
C SER A 549 -15.21 -21.53 -4.62
N ALA A 550 -16.40 -21.30 -5.10
CA ALA A 550 -16.82 -21.98 -6.29
C ALA A 550 -15.78 -21.64 -7.36
N ARG A 551 -14.81 -22.53 -7.57
CA ARG A 551 -13.90 -22.39 -8.68
C ARG A 551 -14.74 -22.13 -9.91
N LEU A 552 -14.85 -20.90 -10.33
CA LEU A 552 -14.93 -20.38 -11.68
C LEU A 552 -15.89 -20.98 -12.73
N ASP A 553 -16.80 -21.84 -12.35
CA ASP A 553 -18.06 -21.99 -13.06
C ASP A 553 -19.05 -20.94 -12.51
N TYR A 554 -18.60 -19.66 -12.47
CA TYR A 554 -19.41 -18.59 -11.94
C TYR A 554 -20.74 -18.52 -12.67
N GLU A 555 -21.80 -18.94 -11.97
CA GLU A 555 -23.15 -18.59 -12.38
C GLU A 555 -23.34 -17.07 -12.24
N ASN A 556 -24.25 -16.50 -12.99
CA ASN A 556 -24.57 -15.07 -12.96
C ASN A 556 -25.34 -14.70 -11.67
N ILE A 557 -24.66 -14.77 -10.55
CA ILE A 557 -25.17 -14.52 -9.19
C ILE A 557 -24.20 -13.64 -8.41
N LEU A 558 -24.61 -13.25 -7.21
CA LEU A 558 -23.74 -12.61 -6.22
C LEU A 558 -23.01 -13.69 -5.41
N TYR A 559 -21.71 -13.53 -5.25
CA TYR A 559 -20.83 -14.32 -4.39
C TYR A 559 -20.34 -13.46 -3.23
N LEU A 560 -20.55 -13.93 -1.99
CA LEU A 560 -19.99 -13.33 -0.78
C LEU A 560 -18.75 -14.10 -0.39
N GLU A 561 -17.60 -13.52 -0.67
CA GLU A 561 -16.30 -14.12 -0.39
C GLU A 561 -15.78 -13.73 1.00
N ARG A 562 -14.87 -14.57 1.52
CA ARG A 562 -14.19 -14.32 2.80
C ARG A 562 -13.43 -13.00 2.75
N PRO A 563 -13.39 -12.24 3.87
CA PRO A 563 -12.51 -11.09 3.97
C PRO A 563 -11.08 -11.40 3.55
N GLY A 564 -10.49 -10.52 2.71
CA GLY A 564 -9.14 -10.71 2.17
C GLY A 564 -8.93 -10.00 0.85
N CYS A 565 -7.75 -10.21 0.24
CA CYS A 565 -7.42 -9.61 -1.05
C CYS A 565 -8.07 -10.33 -2.24
N ASN A 566 -8.40 -11.60 -2.08
CA ASN A 566 -9.14 -12.42 -3.05
C ASN A 566 -8.65 -12.24 -4.50
N LEU A 567 -9.54 -12.01 -5.46
CA LEU A 567 -9.22 -11.83 -6.88
C LEU A 567 -8.13 -10.77 -7.16
N CYS A 568 -7.98 -9.75 -6.31
CA CYS A 568 -6.94 -8.73 -6.51
C CYS A 568 -5.52 -9.31 -6.59
N MET A 569 -5.25 -10.41 -5.89
CA MET A 569 -3.92 -11.03 -5.89
C MET A 569 -3.62 -11.86 -7.15
N GLY A 570 -4.65 -12.44 -7.79
CA GLY A 570 -4.50 -13.22 -9.02
C GLY A 570 -3.73 -14.54 -8.87
N ASN A 571 -3.24 -14.85 -7.67
CA ASN A 571 -2.62 -16.14 -7.34
C ASN A 571 -3.57 -17.07 -6.60
N GLN A 572 -4.72 -16.57 -6.22
CA GLN A 572 -5.76 -17.30 -5.49
C GLN A 572 -6.81 -17.82 -6.46
N GLU A 573 -7.47 -16.90 -7.13
CA GLU A 573 -8.50 -17.18 -8.13
C GLU A 573 -8.25 -16.34 -9.37
N LYS A 574 -8.69 -16.85 -10.50
CA LYS A 574 -8.67 -16.14 -11.78
C LYS A 574 -10.03 -16.28 -12.44
N ALA A 575 -10.42 -15.26 -13.17
CA ALA A 575 -11.54 -15.31 -14.09
C ALA A 575 -11.25 -16.29 -15.24
N ALA A 576 -12.26 -16.68 -15.98
CA ALA A 576 -12.08 -17.55 -17.15
C ALA A 576 -11.21 -16.86 -18.21
N LYS A 577 -10.47 -17.67 -18.98
CA LYS A 577 -9.55 -17.13 -19.99
C LYS A 577 -10.28 -16.29 -21.03
N GLY A 578 -9.76 -15.11 -21.28
CA GLY A 578 -10.35 -14.18 -22.24
C GLY A 578 -11.50 -13.33 -21.68
N ASP A 579 -11.85 -13.46 -20.40
CA ASP A 579 -12.87 -12.63 -19.77
C ASP A 579 -12.44 -11.17 -19.66
N THR A 580 -13.43 -10.30 -19.55
CA THR A 580 -13.27 -8.90 -19.14
C THR A 580 -13.72 -8.76 -17.68
N VAL A 581 -12.78 -8.48 -16.79
CA VAL A 581 -13.01 -8.27 -15.36
C VAL A 581 -13.09 -6.78 -15.06
N LEU A 582 -14.15 -6.34 -14.40
CA LEU A 582 -14.28 -4.99 -13.88
C LEU A 582 -14.25 -5.03 -12.35
N ALA A 583 -13.32 -4.31 -11.72
CA ALA A 583 -13.04 -4.47 -10.30
C ALA A 583 -12.77 -3.16 -9.57
N THR A 584 -13.01 -3.19 -8.27
CA THR A 584 -12.57 -2.13 -7.34
C THR A 584 -11.14 -2.35 -6.85
N SER A 585 -10.38 -3.26 -7.41
CA SER A 585 -8.99 -3.52 -7.04
C SER A 585 -8.09 -2.30 -7.27
N THR A 586 -6.91 -2.32 -6.68
CA THR A 586 -5.88 -1.29 -6.92
C THR A 586 -4.98 -1.66 -8.07
N ARG A 587 -4.65 -2.94 -8.21
CA ARG A 587 -3.66 -3.41 -9.18
C ARG A 587 -4.20 -4.59 -9.97
N LEU A 588 -4.66 -4.32 -11.17
CA LEU A 588 -4.94 -5.36 -12.15
C LEU A 588 -4.10 -5.09 -13.41
N PHE A 589 -3.42 -6.11 -13.90
CA PHE A 589 -2.67 -6.06 -15.14
C PHE A 589 -2.83 -7.39 -15.88
N GLN A 590 -2.53 -7.40 -17.16
CA GLN A 590 -2.66 -8.58 -18.00
C GLN A 590 -2.07 -9.84 -17.35
N GLY A 591 -2.82 -10.93 -17.36
CA GLY A 591 -2.43 -12.20 -16.77
C GLY A 591 -2.52 -12.28 -15.25
N ARG A 592 -2.85 -11.19 -14.54
CA ARG A 592 -2.96 -11.22 -13.07
C ARG A 592 -4.23 -11.96 -12.62
N VAL A 593 -5.40 -11.46 -12.99
CA VAL A 593 -6.69 -12.06 -12.58
C VAL A 593 -7.39 -12.79 -13.71
N VAL A 594 -6.95 -12.58 -14.94
CA VAL A 594 -7.48 -13.23 -16.15
C VAL A 594 -6.33 -13.50 -17.12
N GLU A 595 -6.34 -14.68 -17.72
CA GLU A 595 -5.38 -15.06 -18.75
C GLU A 595 -5.99 -14.92 -20.14
N ASP A 596 -5.15 -14.77 -21.16
CA ASP A 596 -5.58 -14.80 -22.54
C ASP A 596 -6.12 -16.19 -22.89
N SER A 597 -7.20 -16.23 -23.67
CA SER A 597 -7.62 -17.44 -24.36
C SER A 597 -6.95 -17.52 -25.75
N SER A 598 -7.16 -18.62 -26.46
CA SER A 598 -6.72 -18.77 -27.86
C SER A 598 -7.40 -17.78 -28.82
N GLU A 599 -8.56 -17.26 -28.44
CA GLU A 599 -9.44 -16.46 -29.30
C GLU A 599 -9.54 -14.99 -28.86
N LYS A 600 -9.38 -14.72 -27.55
CA LYS A 600 -9.60 -13.40 -26.96
C LYS A 600 -8.58 -13.12 -25.87
N LYS A 601 -8.07 -11.89 -25.83
CA LYS A 601 -7.26 -11.39 -24.70
C LYS A 601 -8.12 -11.20 -23.46
N GLY A 602 -7.57 -11.59 -22.31
CA GLY A 602 -8.15 -11.27 -21.02
C GLY A 602 -7.94 -9.80 -20.69
N GLU A 603 -8.95 -9.13 -20.15
CA GLU A 603 -8.90 -7.72 -19.83
C GLU A 603 -9.25 -7.46 -18.37
N SER A 604 -8.56 -6.52 -17.75
CA SER A 604 -8.79 -6.11 -16.37
C SER A 604 -8.96 -4.60 -16.31
N LEU A 605 -10.14 -4.15 -15.89
CA LEU A 605 -10.52 -2.75 -15.77
C LEU A 605 -10.81 -2.41 -14.31
N LEU A 606 -10.53 -1.17 -13.91
CA LEU A 606 -10.73 -0.69 -12.55
C LEU A 606 -11.78 0.43 -12.54
N ALA A 607 -12.77 0.31 -11.65
CA ALA A 607 -13.84 1.30 -11.54
C ALA A 607 -14.33 1.44 -10.09
N SER A 608 -15.16 2.43 -9.84
CA SER A 608 -15.87 2.62 -8.58
C SER A 608 -16.91 1.52 -8.33
N THR A 609 -17.24 1.31 -7.07
CA THR A 609 -18.21 0.28 -6.66
C THR A 609 -19.54 0.35 -7.40
N PRO A 610 -20.18 1.53 -7.56
CA PRO A 610 -21.45 1.61 -8.31
C PRO A 610 -21.31 1.15 -9.76
N VAL A 611 -20.22 1.50 -10.42
CA VAL A 611 -19.97 1.10 -11.83
C VAL A 611 -19.79 -0.41 -11.92
N VAL A 612 -19.02 -1.03 -11.01
CA VAL A 612 -18.79 -2.49 -10.99
C VAL A 612 -20.10 -3.25 -10.80
N VAL A 613 -20.90 -2.84 -9.78
CA VAL A 613 -22.19 -3.50 -9.48
C VAL A 613 -23.16 -3.40 -10.65
N LEU A 614 -23.32 -2.22 -11.21
CA LEU A 614 -24.23 -2.00 -12.33
C LEU A 614 -23.77 -2.74 -13.58
N SER A 615 -22.46 -2.79 -13.82
CA SER A 615 -21.90 -3.55 -14.95
C SER A 615 -22.14 -5.06 -14.84
N ALA A 616 -22.03 -5.63 -13.64
CA ALA A 616 -22.37 -7.05 -13.42
C ALA A 616 -23.86 -7.33 -13.67
N ILE A 617 -24.75 -6.41 -13.29
CA ILE A 617 -26.19 -6.52 -13.56
C ILE A 617 -26.49 -6.41 -15.04
N LEU A 618 -25.82 -5.52 -15.76
CA LEU A 618 -26.03 -5.29 -17.20
C LEU A 618 -25.24 -6.26 -18.11
N GLY A 619 -24.17 -6.88 -17.60
CA GLY A 619 -23.21 -7.68 -18.39
C GLY A 619 -22.32 -6.82 -19.30
N ARG A 620 -22.30 -5.51 -19.07
CA ARG A 620 -21.55 -4.51 -19.83
C ARG A 620 -21.36 -3.22 -19.04
N THR A 621 -20.49 -2.35 -19.49
CA THR A 621 -20.41 -1.00 -18.95
C THR A 621 -21.74 -0.25 -19.10
N PRO A 622 -22.17 0.58 -18.12
CA PRO A 622 -23.41 1.34 -18.21
C PRO A 622 -23.26 2.60 -19.08
N THR A 623 -24.39 3.15 -19.53
CA THR A 623 -24.48 4.55 -19.95
C THR A 623 -24.48 5.46 -18.73
N ILE A 624 -24.25 6.76 -18.96
CA ILE A 624 -24.36 7.77 -17.88
C ILE A 624 -25.77 7.81 -17.29
N ASP A 625 -26.80 7.72 -18.14
CA ASP A 625 -28.20 7.76 -17.70
C ASP A 625 -28.58 6.50 -16.88
N GLU A 626 -28.14 5.32 -17.32
CA GLU A 626 -28.31 4.07 -16.55
C GLU A 626 -27.61 4.18 -15.18
N TYR A 627 -26.40 4.73 -15.17
CA TYR A 627 -25.64 4.94 -13.93
C TYR A 627 -26.38 5.90 -12.99
N LYS A 628 -26.76 7.09 -13.45
CA LYS A 628 -27.47 8.08 -12.64
C LYS A 628 -28.79 7.53 -12.09
N THR A 629 -29.52 6.76 -12.92
CA THR A 629 -30.77 6.10 -12.48
C THR A 629 -30.50 5.06 -11.39
N ALA A 630 -29.42 4.25 -11.51
CA ALA A 630 -29.09 3.21 -10.55
C ALA A 630 -28.67 3.76 -9.18
N VAL A 631 -28.03 4.93 -9.15
CA VAL A 631 -27.60 5.60 -7.92
C VAL A 631 -28.59 6.67 -7.43
N GLU A 632 -29.70 6.88 -8.13
CA GLU A 632 -30.73 7.84 -7.73
C GLU A 632 -31.24 7.55 -6.31
N GLY A 633 -31.25 8.57 -5.45
CA GLY A 633 -31.64 8.44 -4.05
C GLY A 633 -30.62 7.74 -3.14
N ILE A 634 -29.48 7.32 -3.69
CA ILE A 634 -28.33 6.90 -2.90
C ILE A 634 -27.43 8.12 -2.69
N ASP A 635 -27.32 8.55 -1.46
CA ASP A 635 -26.41 9.62 -1.09
C ASP A 635 -24.99 9.07 -0.97
N LEU A 636 -24.26 9.00 -2.09
CA LEU A 636 -22.89 8.52 -2.14
C LEU A 636 -21.96 9.36 -1.25
N THR A 637 -22.31 10.61 -0.97
CA THR A 637 -21.54 11.50 -0.09
C THR A 637 -21.57 11.07 1.38
N LYS A 638 -22.54 10.25 1.79
CA LYS A 638 -22.54 9.64 3.14
C LYS A 638 -21.43 8.61 3.30
N PHE A 639 -20.99 8.02 2.20
CA PHE A 639 -19.91 7.04 2.19
C PHE A 639 -18.55 7.68 1.93
N ALA A 640 -18.54 8.84 1.26
CA ALA A 640 -17.41 9.74 1.10
C ALA A 640 -17.95 11.19 1.01
N PRO A 641 -18.05 11.91 2.15
CA PRO A 641 -18.61 13.25 2.16
C PRO A 641 -17.85 14.19 1.20
N PRO A 642 -18.52 15.15 0.57
CA PRO A 642 -17.91 16.04 -0.40
C PRO A 642 -16.78 16.86 0.22
N ILE A 643 -15.72 17.05 -0.54
CA ILE A 643 -14.53 17.83 -0.14
C ILE A 643 -14.84 19.33 -0.27
N GLU A 644 -15.79 19.85 0.51
CA GLU A 644 -16.23 21.24 0.38
C GLU A 644 -15.34 22.26 1.11
N LYS A 645 -14.47 21.83 2.03
CA LYS A 645 -13.80 22.76 2.96
C LYS A 645 -12.27 22.73 2.97
N ALA A 646 -11.62 21.95 2.14
CA ALA A 646 -10.16 21.95 2.09
C ALA A 646 -9.52 23.29 1.64
N GLN A 647 -10.35 24.28 1.30
CA GLN A 647 -9.90 25.57 0.75
C GLN A 647 -9.70 26.70 1.77
N ASN A 648 -10.21 26.58 3.00
CA ASN A 648 -10.30 27.73 3.91
C ASN A 648 -9.33 27.72 5.10
N THR A 649 -8.34 26.87 5.15
CA THR A 649 -7.33 26.89 6.21
C THR A 649 -6.20 27.91 5.99
N SER A 650 -6.29 28.77 4.97
CA SER A 650 -5.31 29.84 4.74
C SER A 650 -5.64 31.15 5.48
N SER A 651 -6.71 31.21 6.27
CA SER A 651 -7.08 32.43 6.97
C SER A 651 -7.73 32.17 8.32
N ALA A 652 -6.98 31.64 9.28
CA ALA A 652 -7.30 31.81 10.69
C ALA A 652 -6.02 31.77 11.53
N HIS A 653 -5.56 32.95 11.81
CA HIS A 653 -4.98 33.48 13.04
C HIS A 653 -3.94 32.66 13.82
N PHE A 654 -2.75 33.24 13.82
CA PHE A 654 -1.60 33.18 14.73
C PHE A 654 -0.67 32.00 14.66
#